data_13ad39efffa214e02cda91e6a02a9718
#
_entry.id   13ad39efffa214e02cda91e6a02a9718
#
_cell.length_a   1.000
_cell.length_b   1.000
_cell.length_c   1.000
_cell.angle_alpha   90.00
_cell.angle_beta   90.00
_cell.angle_gamma   90.00
#
_symmetry.space_group_name_H-M   'P 1'
#
loop_
_entity.id
_entity.type
_entity.pdbx_description
1 polymer ?
#
loop_
_entity_poly.entity_id
_entity_poly.type
_entity_poly.pdbx_seq_one_letter_code
_entity_poly.pdbx_strand_id
1 'polypeptide(L)'
;PIDPAHEASRMEFVLADASPAAVITSAEWRSRLDGRDLLVIDVADPTLDTQPSTVLPAPAPDNLAYMIYTSGTTGTPKGVAIAHYTVPWLVESLDAALPPGRVWTQCHSLAFDFSVWEIWGSLLSGRQLLVVPEEVAGSPEDFHALLVDEGVNVLTQTPSSVAMLSPEHLESMTLVVAGEACPRELVERWAAPGRTMVDAYGPTENTVCASISAPLVPGSDVVPIGSPIDGAATFVLDPWLQPVPAGVVGELYLAGRGVGVGYLHRSGLTASRFVPCPFGAPGARMYRTGDLVRWRADGQLEYLGRADEQVKIRGFRIELGEIQTVLASLDGVGQVAVIAREDRPGDKRLVGYITGTADPAEVRAVLADRLPPFMIPAAIVAIDALPLTGSGKLDKRALPAPEYGVTVGEYRAPANAVEEILADIYAEVLGMERVGVDDSFFDLGGDSILSMQVVARARAAGLVCRPRDVFVEQTVSRLAAVVKVAGGQVGAVDLGVGPVVATPIMRWLHGVDGPIDEFNQTLVLQAPAGVGEAEVRTVLQAVLDRHGTLRLRVEDDGAGGWSLMVPEPGSLPAVDCVSTAAALSDETLAAARSRLNPAAGVMLRAVWAADTNQLALIIHHLAVDGVSWRILLEDVNIAWAQHLAGQ
;
A
#
# COMPACT_ATOMS: atom_id res chain seq x y z
N PRO A 1 -2.40 22.68 -1.01
CA PRO A 1 -2.45 21.59 -0.03
C PRO A 1 -1.03 21.16 0.40
N ILE A 2 -0.89 20.74 1.65
CA ILE A 2 0.34 20.22 2.24
C ILE A 2 -0.01 18.87 2.86
N ASP A 3 0.74 17.84 2.47
CA ASP A 3 0.57 16.51 3.04
C ASP A 3 1.09 16.48 4.48
N PRO A 4 0.31 15.99 5.46
CA PRO A 4 0.76 15.86 6.84
C PRO A 4 1.97 14.92 7.00
N ALA A 5 2.17 13.99 6.08
CA ALA A 5 3.32 13.08 6.08
C ALA A 5 4.63 13.77 5.64
N HIS A 6 4.58 14.98 5.07
CA HIS A 6 5.80 15.71 4.71
C HIS A 6 6.67 16.05 5.93
N GLU A 7 7.98 16.03 5.74
CA GLU A 7 8.96 16.46 6.74
C GLU A 7 8.79 17.94 7.07
N ALA A 8 9.25 18.32 8.25
CA ALA A 8 9.17 19.71 8.72
C ALA A 8 9.85 20.70 7.76
N SER A 9 11.01 20.35 7.22
CA SER A 9 11.76 21.17 6.27
C SER A 9 10.99 21.45 4.97
N ARG A 10 10.32 20.43 4.41
CA ARG A 10 9.49 20.59 3.20
C ARG A 10 8.24 21.41 3.48
N MET A 11 7.57 21.17 4.60
CA MET A 11 6.42 21.98 5.02
C MET A 11 6.82 23.45 5.22
N GLU A 12 7.97 23.72 5.85
CA GLU A 12 8.52 25.07 6.03
C GLU A 12 8.77 25.76 4.71
N PHE A 13 9.42 25.06 3.78
CA PHE A 13 9.67 25.58 2.46
C PHE A 13 8.37 25.96 1.74
N VAL A 14 7.37 25.05 1.73
CA VAL A 14 6.08 25.30 1.06
C VAL A 14 5.35 26.49 1.68
N LEU A 15 5.31 26.60 3.00
CA LEU A 15 4.68 27.73 3.70
C LEU A 15 5.38 29.05 3.41
N ALA A 16 6.70 29.05 3.37
CA ALA A 16 7.49 30.25 3.06
C ALA A 16 7.33 30.67 1.59
N ASP A 17 7.38 29.74 0.64
CA ASP A 17 7.30 30.01 -0.79
C ASP A 17 5.86 30.40 -1.21
N ALA A 18 4.83 29.72 -0.68
CA ALA A 18 3.44 30.00 -0.98
C ALA A 18 2.88 31.21 -0.22
N SER A 19 3.45 31.57 0.94
CA SER A 19 3.01 32.67 1.80
C SER A 19 1.49 32.72 1.99
N PRO A 20 0.84 31.65 2.51
CA PRO A 20 -0.61 31.57 2.59
C PRO A 20 -1.17 32.60 3.58
N ALA A 21 -2.36 33.16 3.29
CA ALA A 21 -3.07 34.07 4.19
C ALA A 21 -3.61 33.35 5.45
N ALA A 22 -3.92 32.06 5.33
CA ALA A 22 -4.38 31.20 6.43
C ALA A 22 -4.04 29.74 6.13
N VAL A 23 -3.98 28.94 7.19
CA VAL A 23 -3.85 27.47 7.11
C VAL A 23 -5.07 26.83 7.78
N ILE A 24 -5.74 25.96 7.06
CA ILE A 24 -6.84 25.13 7.57
C ILE A 24 -6.25 23.77 7.96
N THR A 25 -6.50 23.32 9.19
CA THR A 25 -5.94 22.07 9.72
C THR A 25 -6.90 21.44 10.74
N SER A 26 -6.60 20.23 11.19
CA SER A 26 -7.22 19.61 12.36
C SER A 26 -6.39 19.84 13.63
N ALA A 27 -7.01 19.64 14.80
CA ALA A 27 -6.36 19.79 16.10
C ALA A 27 -5.09 18.93 16.23
N GLU A 28 -5.07 17.74 15.62
CA GLU A 28 -3.95 16.81 15.64
C GLU A 28 -2.66 17.42 15.05
N TRP A 29 -2.80 18.18 13.95
CA TRP A 29 -1.65 18.74 13.21
C TRP A 29 -1.32 20.19 13.61
N ARG A 30 -2.14 20.81 14.45
CA ARG A 30 -2.00 22.20 14.84
C ARG A 30 -0.62 22.53 15.45
N SER A 31 -0.09 21.63 16.28
CA SER A 31 1.19 21.82 16.95
C SER A 31 2.37 21.96 15.98
N ARG A 32 2.27 21.43 14.76
CA ARG A 32 3.31 21.58 13.72
C ARG A 32 3.37 23.01 13.15
N LEU A 33 2.38 23.83 13.43
CA LEU A 33 2.28 25.22 12.98
C LEU A 33 2.61 26.23 14.09
N ASP A 34 2.89 25.76 15.31
CA ASP A 34 3.20 26.63 16.45
C ASP A 34 4.42 27.51 16.22
N GLY A 35 4.38 28.74 16.75
CA GLY A 35 5.45 29.72 16.63
C GLY A 35 5.55 30.43 15.29
N ARG A 36 4.58 30.23 14.38
CA ARG A 36 4.51 30.90 13.06
C ARG A 36 3.50 32.04 13.12
N ASP A 37 3.78 33.11 12.41
CA ASP A 37 2.84 34.24 12.21
C ASP A 37 1.84 33.88 11.09
N LEU A 38 0.94 32.93 11.38
CA LEU A 38 -0.05 32.41 10.46
C LEU A 38 -1.43 32.36 11.14
N LEU A 39 -2.46 32.75 10.41
CA LEU A 39 -3.83 32.47 10.82
C LEU A 39 -4.11 30.98 10.66
N VAL A 40 -4.27 30.27 11.78
CA VAL A 40 -4.58 28.83 11.79
C VAL A 40 -6.05 28.62 12.12
N ILE A 41 -6.77 27.97 11.21
CA ILE A 41 -8.19 27.63 11.33
C ILE A 41 -8.29 26.13 11.60
N ASP A 42 -8.82 25.77 12.77
CA ASP A 42 -9.12 24.37 13.08
C ASP A 42 -10.50 24.02 12.50
N VAL A 43 -10.58 22.95 11.70
CA VAL A 43 -11.84 22.49 11.08
C VAL A 43 -12.91 22.08 12.11
N ALA A 44 -12.50 21.72 13.33
CA ALA A 44 -13.39 21.33 14.42
C ALA A 44 -13.75 22.50 15.36
N ASP A 45 -13.30 23.74 15.07
CA ASP A 45 -13.61 24.90 15.91
C ASP A 45 -15.11 25.24 15.83
N PRO A 46 -15.85 25.12 16.92
CA PRO A 46 -17.30 25.38 16.92
C PRO A 46 -17.67 26.85 16.57
N THR A 47 -16.70 27.77 16.62
CA THR A 47 -16.94 29.15 16.21
C THR A 47 -17.16 29.29 14.71
N LEU A 48 -16.76 28.29 13.89
CA LEU A 48 -17.02 28.25 12.46
C LEU A 48 -18.52 28.22 12.16
N ASP A 49 -19.30 27.49 12.95
CA ASP A 49 -20.76 27.40 12.80
C ASP A 49 -21.48 28.72 13.07
N THR A 50 -20.81 29.65 13.75
CA THR A 50 -21.37 30.99 14.06
C THR A 50 -21.02 32.04 13.00
N GLN A 51 -20.17 31.68 12.00
CA GLN A 51 -19.79 32.61 10.95
C GLN A 51 -20.95 32.85 9.96
N PRO A 52 -21.02 34.04 9.34
CA PRO A 52 -22.04 34.31 8.33
C PRO A 52 -21.95 33.30 7.16
N SER A 53 -23.08 32.67 6.83
CA SER A 53 -23.22 31.74 5.70
C SER A 53 -23.58 32.45 4.38
N THR A 54 -23.29 33.75 4.26
CA THR A 54 -23.53 34.52 3.02
C THR A 54 -22.64 34.03 1.88
N VAL A 55 -23.25 33.88 0.70
CA VAL A 55 -22.51 33.49 -0.50
C VAL A 55 -21.46 34.55 -0.80
N LEU A 56 -20.20 34.12 -0.89
CA LEU A 56 -19.08 34.96 -1.29
C LEU A 56 -19.13 35.26 -2.80
N PRO A 57 -18.53 36.36 -3.26
CA PRO A 57 -18.39 36.62 -4.69
C PRO A 57 -17.65 35.46 -5.36
N ALA A 58 -18.14 35.00 -6.51
CA ALA A 58 -17.45 33.99 -7.28
C ALA A 58 -16.07 34.49 -7.74
N PRO A 59 -15.01 33.67 -7.64
CA PRO A 59 -13.70 34.02 -8.16
C PRO A 59 -13.77 34.18 -9.69
N ALA A 60 -12.88 35.03 -10.26
CA ALA A 60 -12.77 35.12 -11.70
C ALA A 60 -12.21 33.79 -12.26
N PRO A 61 -12.60 33.38 -13.47
CA PRO A 61 -12.13 32.15 -14.08
C PRO A 61 -10.61 32.03 -14.17
N ASP A 62 -9.92 33.15 -14.36
CA ASP A 62 -8.45 33.22 -14.45
C ASP A 62 -7.75 33.28 -13.07
N ASN A 63 -8.49 33.40 -11.97
CA ASN A 63 -7.89 33.30 -10.65
C ASN A 63 -7.35 31.86 -10.41
N LEU A 64 -6.38 31.73 -9.50
CA LEU A 64 -5.85 30.42 -9.14
C LEU A 64 -6.89 29.62 -8.37
N ALA A 65 -7.14 28.39 -8.82
CA ALA A 65 -7.97 27.42 -8.12
C ALA A 65 -7.16 26.69 -7.06
N TYR A 66 -5.98 26.22 -7.45
CA TYR A 66 -5.09 25.50 -6.55
C TYR A 66 -3.62 25.62 -6.99
N MET A 67 -2.76 25.23 -6.08
CA MET A 67 -1.32 25.13 -6.30
C MET A 67 -0.82 23.82 -5.68
N ILE A 68 -0.16 23.01 -6.47
CA ILE A 68 0.45 21.74 -6.02
C ILE A 68 1.95 21.82 -6.24
N TYR A 69 2.71 21.43 -5.19
CA TYR A 69 4.17 21.41 -5.23
C TYR A 69 4.68 20.08 -5.74
N THR A 70 5.50 20.15 -6.79
CA THR A 70 6.19 18.99 -7.36
C THR A 70 7.70 19.12 -7.15
N SER A 71 8.44 18.00 -7.30
CA SER A 71 9.90 18.03 -7.28
C SER A 71 10.46 18.94 -8.37
N GLY A 72 11.59 19.57 -8.09
CA GLY A 72 12.21 20.54 -8.98
C GLY A 72 13.56 20.08 -9.51
N THR A 73 13.83 20.31 -10.80
CA THR A 73 15.10 19.98 -11.49
C THR A 73 16.34 20.58 -10.83
N THR A 74 16.17 21.66 -10.06
CA THR A 74 17.24 22.37 -9.35
C THR A 74 17.38 21.95 -7.90
N GLY A 75 16.72 20.88 -7.46
CA GLY A 75 16.72 20.43 -6.08
C GLY A 75 15.78 21.19 -5.15
N THR A 76 14.98 22.11 -5.69
CA THR A 76 14.01 22.91 -4.91
C THR A 76 12.60 22.64 -5.41
N PRO A 77 11.62 22.31 -4.56
CA PRO A 77 10.24 22.11 -4.98
C PRO A 77 9.67 23.33 -5.72
N LYS A 78 8.76 23.08 -6.65
CA LYS A 78 8.12 24.11 -7.47
C LYS A 78 6.60 24.03 -7.34
N GLY A 79 5.95 25.14 -7.00
CA GLY A 79 4.50 25.25 -6.94
C GLY A 79 3.91 25.45 -8.34
N VAL A 80 3.13 24.48 -8.82
CA VAL A 80 2.41 24.55 -10.10
C VAL A 80 1.08 25.25 -9.89
N ALA A 81 0.87 26.37 -10.54
CA ALA A 81 -0.32 27.21 -10.40
C ALA A 81 -1.36 26.89 -11.48
N ILE A 82 -2.58 26.57 -11.05
CA ILE A 82 -3.69 26.15 -11.91
C ILE A 82 -4.89 27.10 -11.73
N ALA A 83 -5.48 27.53 -12.83
CA ALA A 83 -6.60 28.48 -12.84
C ALA A 83 -7.95 27.80 -12.64
N HIS A 84 -8.97 28.56 -12.16
CA HIS A 84 -10.31 28.03 -11.90
C HIS A 84 -10.98 27.44 -13.14
N TYR A 85 -10.85 28.06 -14.31
CA TYR A 85 -11.54 27.62 -15.54
C TYR A 85 -11.08 26.22 -16.02
N THR A 86 -9.90 25.76 -15.59
CA THR A 86 -9.36 24.46 -16.04
C THR A 86 -10.04 23.29 -15.35
N VAL A 87 -10.52 23.46 -14.11
CA VAL A 87 -11.14 22.37 -13.33
C VAL A 87 -12.49 21.93 -13.93
N PRO A 88 -13.49 22.82 -14.17
CA PRO A 88 -14.72 22.42 -14.86
C PRO A 88 -14.47 21.83 -16.24
N TRP A 89 -13.51 22.40 -17.01
CA TRP A 89 -13.13 21.87 -18.30
C TRP A 89 -12.62 20.42 -18.21
N LEU A 90 -11.76 20.12 -17.23
CA LEU A 90 -11.25 18.77 -17.00
C LEU A 90 -12.41 17.79 -16.73
N VAL A 91 -13.33 18.17 -15.82
CA VAL A 91 -14.48 17.35 -15.46
C VAL A 91 -15.37 17.06 -16.67
N GLU A 92 -15.74 18.10 -17.44
CA GLU A 92 -16.57 17.95 -18.64
C GLU A 92 -15.92 17.05 -19.68
N SER A 93 -14.60 17.21 -19.92
CA SER A 93 -13.85 16.46 -20.92
C SER A 93 -13.71 14.99 -20.56
N LEU A 94 -13.50 14.67 -19.29
CA LEU A 94 -13.35 13.29 -18.81
C LEU A 94 -14.70 12.59 -18.65
N ASP A 95 -15.75 13.30 -18.25
CA ASP A 95 -17.12 12.78 -18.20
C ASP A 95 -17.61 12.33 -19.59
N ALA A 96 -17.19 13.03 -20.63
CA ALA A 96 -17.51 12.63 -22.00
C ALA A 96 -16.74 11.38 -22.47
N ALA A 97 -15.58 11.10 -21.88
CA ALA A 97 -14.68 10.01 -22.25
C ALA A 97 -14.92 8.72 -21.46
N LEU A 98 -15.58 8.78 -20.29
CA LEU A 98 -15.74 7.66 -19.37
C LEU A 98 -17.20 7.23 -19.22
N PRO A 99 -17.45 5.93 -18.94
CA PRO A 99 -18.78 5.46 -18.56
C PRO A 99 -19.30 6.19 -17.31
N PRO A 100 -20.60 6.45 -17.19
CA PRO A 100 -21.18 7.08 -16.02
C PRO A 100 -21.03 6.20 -14.78
N GLY A 101 -20.48 6.75 -13.70
CA GLY A 101 -20.34 6.09 -12.39
C GLY A 101 -20.99 6.91 -11.29
N ARG A 102 -21.58 6.25 -10.29
CA ARG A 102 -22.27 6.92 -9.18
C ARG A 102 -21.39 7.15 -7.96
N VAL A 103 -20.53 6.20 -7.61
CA VAL A 103 -19.69 6.20 -6.42
C VAL A 103 -18.24 6.26 -6.85
N TRP A 104 -17.55 7.32 -6.46
CA TRP A 104 -16.15 7.59 -6.73
C TRP A 104 -15.36 7.52 -5.43
N THR A 105 -14.09 7.14 -5.49
CA THR A 105 -13.19 7.21 -4.35
C THR A 105 -12.38 8.50 -4.37
N GLN A 106 -12.06 9.03 -3.18
CA GLN A 106 -10.97 9.96 -2.95
C GLN A 106 -9.94 9.23 -2.08
N CYS A 107 -8.89 8.74 -2.71
CA CYS A 107 -7.86 7.93 -2.08
C CYS A 107 -6.44 8.52 -2.23
N HIS A 108 -6.27 9.56 -3.03
CA HIS A 108 -4.99 10.25 -3.17
C HIS A 108 -4.85 11.40 -2.19
N SER A 109 -3.61 11.66 -1.74
CA SER A 109 -3.27 12.86 -0.97
C SER A 109 -3.75 14.12 -1.68
N LEU A 110 -4.25 15.10 -0.93
CA LEU A 110 -4.62 16.42 -1.48
C LEU A 110 -3.42 17.17 -2.11
N ALA A 111 -2.19 16.76 -1.79
CA ALA A 111 -0.97 17.28 -2.41
C ALA A 111 -0.63 16.59 -3.74
N PHE A 112 -1.44 15.65 -4.19
CA PHE A 112 -1.35 14.99 -5.48
C PHE A 112 -2.54 15.39 -6.36
N ASP A 113 -2.29 15.80 -7.60
CA ASP A 113 -3.31 16.45 -8.45
C ASP A 113 -4.46 15.55 -8.89
N PHE A 114 -4.31 14.21 -8.83
CA PHE A 114 -5.41 13.28 -9.03
C PHE A 114 -6.58 13.53 -8.07
N SER A 115 -6.29 13.96 -6.82
CA SER A 115 -7.32 14.31 -5.84
C SER A 115 -8.27 15.40 -6.33
N VAL A 116 -7.77 16.31 -7.16
CA VAL A 116 -8.59 17.38 -7.78
C VAL A 116 -9.66 16.77 -8.67
N TRP A 117 -9.31 15.78 -9.49
CA TRP A 117 -10.29 15.13 -10.34
C TRP A 117 -11.22 14.21 -9.55
N GLU A 118 -10.73 13.46 -8.57
CA GLU A 118 -11.56 12.62 -7.69
C GLU A 118 -12.66 13.44 -7.01
N ILE A 119 -12.29 14.57 -6.40
CA ILE A 119 -13.21 15.44 -5.66
C ILE A 119 -14.16 16.16 -6.62
N TRP A 120 -13.64 16.89 -7.58
CA TRP A 120 -14.46 17.75 -8.41
C TRP A 120 -15.20 16.99 -9.51
N GLY A 121 -14.61 15.90 -10.02
CA GLY A 121 -15.26 15.02 -10.98
C GLY A 121 -16.50 14.34 -10.41
N SER A 122 -16.49 13.98 -9.13
CA SER A 122 -17.64 13.44 -8.46
C SER A 122 -18.66 14.51 -8.05
N LEU A 123 -18.23 15.58 -7.37
CA LEU A 123 -19.14 16.56 -6.76
C LEU A 123 -19.79 17.46 -7.79
N LEU A 124 -19.07 17.97 -8.79
CA LEU A 124 -19.63 18.83 -9.84
C LEU A 124 -20.58 18.08 -10.76
N SER A 125 -20.45 16.77 -10.85
CA SER A 125 -21.36 15.91 -11.63
C SER A 125 -22.50 15.32 -10.79
N GLY A 126 -22.67 15.77 -9.53
CA GLY A 126 -23.74 15.32 -8.62
C GLY A 126 -23.62 13.85 -8.21
N ARG A 127 -22.41 13.33 -8.11
CA ARG A 127 -22.10 11.94 -7.75
C ARG A 127 -21.69 11.84 -6.27
N GLN A 128 -21.59 10.63 -5.78
CA GLN A 128 -21.15 10.33 -4.43
C GLN A 128 -19.62 10.22 -4.41
N LEU A 129 -18.99 10.90 -3.43
CA LEU A 129 -17.56 10.78 -3.16
C LEU A 129 -17.36 9.99 -1.87
N LEU A 130 -16.69 8.86 -1.97
CA LEU A 130 -16.24 8.06 -0.84
C LEU A 130 -14.82 8.50 -0.45
N VAL A 131 -14.68 9.16 0.68
CA VAL A 131 -13.36 9.53 1.22
C VAL A 131 -12.75 8.30 1.88
N VAL A 132 -11.64 7.82 1.34
CA VAL A 132 -10.95 6.63 1.83
C VAL A 132 -9.91 7.04 2.88
N PRO A 133 -9.99 6.51 4.12
CA PRO A 133 -8.94 6.75 5.11
C PRO A 133 -7.58 6.26 4.62
N GLU A 134 -6.51 6.99 4.93
CA GLU A 134 -5.14 6.65 4.50
C GLU A 134 -4.75 5.24 4.92
N GLU A 135 -5.19 4.83 6.09
CA GLU A 135 -4.95 3.51 6.67
C GLU A 135 -5.58 2.38 5.85
N VAL A 136 -6.78 2.62 5.32
CA VAL A 136 -7.50 1.68 4.44
C VAL A 136 -6.86 1.69 3.06
N ALA A 137 -6.54 2.85 2.51
CA ALA A 137 -5.86 2.96 1.21
C ALA A 137 -4.48 2.25 1.21
N GLY A 138 -3.82 2.19 2.38
CA GLY A 138 -2.55 1.50 2.58
C GLY A 138 -2.66 -0.01 2.77
N SER A 139 -3.86 -0.56 2.99
CA SER A 139 -4.11 -2.00 3.14
C SER A 139 -4.86 -2.52 1.92
N PRO A 140 -4.24 -3.31 1.03
CA PRO A 140 -4.89 -3.80 -0.19
C PRO A 140 -6.15 -4.61 0.09
N GLU A 141 -6.18 -5.42 1.15
CA GLU A 141 -7.32 -6.22 1.55
C GLU A 141 -8.48 -5.36 2.05
N ASP A 142 -8.20 -4.41 2.97
CA ASP A 142 -9.23 -3.53 3.53
C ASP A 142 -9.76 -2.57 2.45
N PHE A 143 -8.87 -2.08 1.58
CA PHE A 143 -9.27 -1.22 0.47
C PHE A 143 -10.15 -1.97 -0.52
N HIS A 144 -9.79 -3.20 -0.88
CA HIS A 144 -10.62 -4.04 -1.74
C HIS A 144 -12.00 -4.30 -1.11
N ALA A 145 -12.04 -4.65 0.19
CA ALA A 145 -13.30 -4.85 0.90
C ALA A 145 -14.18 -3.58 0.87
N LEU A 146 -13.58 -2.41 1.14
CA LEU A 146 -14.29 -1.13 1.07
C LEU A 146 -14.86 -0.85 -0.33
N LEU A 147 -14.09 -1.12 -1.40
CA LEU A 147 -14.54 -0.93 -2.78
C LEU A 147 -15.76 -1.79 -3.11
N VAL A 148 -15.78 -3.03 -2.62
CA VAL A 148 -16.89 -3.97 -2.82
C VAL A 148 -18.09 -3.57 -1.97
N ASP A 149 -17.93 -3.30 -0.69
CA ASP A 149 -19.01 -3.01 0.26
C ASP A 149 -19.74 -1.70 -0.09
N GLU A 150 -19.01 -0.67 -0.50
CA GLU A 150 -19.57 0.62 -0.89
C GLU A 150 -20.01 0.68 -2.37
N GLY A 151 -19.82 -0.40 -3.12
CA GLY A 151 -20.21 -0.51 -4.52
C GLY A 151 -19.57 0.55 -5.41
N VAL A 152 -18.27 0.78 -5.23
CA VAL A 152 -17.50 1.77 -5.97
C VAL A 152 -17.54 1.47 -7.46
N ASN A 153 -17.87 2.49 -8.27
CA ASN A 153 -17.97 2.34 -9.72
C ASN A 153 -16.78 2.96 -10.47
N VAL A 154 -16.10 3.95 -9.86
CA VAL A 154 -14.96 4.61 -10.48
C VAL A 154 -13.82 4.64 -9.47
N LEU A 155 -12.71 4.01 -9.84
CA LEU A 155 -11.47 4.02 -9.09
C LEU A 155 -10.37 4.65 -9.95
N THR A 156 -9.70 5.66 -9.40
CA THR A 156 -8.48 6.22 -9.96
C THR A 156 -7.30 5.73 -9.13
N GLN A 157 -6.26 5.19 -9.78
CA GLN A 157 -5.12 4.68 -9.02
C GLN A 157 -3.85 4.59 -9.88
N THR A 158 -2.68 4.53 -9.23
CA THR A 158 -1.45 4.24 -9.96
C THR A 158 -1.36 2.76 -10.33
N PRO A 159 -0.73 2.40 -11.45
CA PRO A 159 -0.51 1.00 -11.83
C PRO A 159 0.09 0.14 -10.72
N SER A 160 1.09 0.67 -10.01
CA SER A 160 1.74 -0.02 -8.89
C SER A 160 0.77 -0.36 -7.75
N SER A 161 -0.13 0.56 -7.40
CA SER A 161 -1.12 0.32 -6.35
C SER A 161 -2.21 -0.66 -6.80
N VAL A 162 -2.68 -0.55 -8.06
CA VAL A 162 -3.64 -1.50 -8.64
C VAL A 162 -3.08 -2.92 -8.70
N ALA A 163 -1.76 -3.06 -8.89
CA ALA A 163 -1.11 -4.37 -8.91
C ALA A 163 -1.27 -5.14 -7.59
N MET A 164 -1.48 -4.44 -6.48
CA MET A 164 -1.69 -5.03 -5.15
C MET A 164 -3.14 -5.42 -4.88
N LEU A 165 -4.12 -4.88 -5.63
CA LEU A 165 -5.55 -5.14 -5.43
C LEU A 165 -6.00 -6.42 -6.16
N SER A 166 -7.06 -7.06 -5.65
CA SER A 166 -7.79 -8.11 -6.38
C SER A 166 -8.83 -7.50 -7.32
N PRO A 167 -8.99 -8.02 -8.55
CA PRO A 167 -10.09 -7.63 -9.44
C PRO A 167 -11.43 -8.32 -9.12
N GLU A 168 -11.48 -9.25 -8.17
CA GLU A 168 -12.67 -10.03 -7.83
C GLU A 168 -13.77 -9.13 -7.25
N HIS A 169 -15.03 -9.42 -7.60
CA HIS A 169 -16.22 -8.66 -7.18
C HIS A 169 -16.26 -7.17 -7.60
N LEU A 170 -15.40 -6.76 -8.56
CA LEU A 170 -15.32 -5.40 -9.11
C LEU A 170 -15.59 -5.39 -10.62
N GLU A 171 -16.48 -6.27 -11.12
CA GLU A 171 -16.70 -6.52 -12.56
C GLU A 171 -17.30 -5.34 -13.31
N SER A 172 -18.01 -4.43 -12.63
CA SER A 172 -18.67 -3.26 -13.24
C SER A 172 -17.92 -1.95 -13.03
N MET A 173 -16.69 -2.00 -12.51
CA MET A 173 -15.92 -0.81 -12.16
C MET A 173 -15.24 -0.20 -13.39
N THR A 174 -15.19 1.13 -13.44
CA THR A 174 -14.29 1.88 -14.31
C THR A 174 -12.99 2.13 -13.55
N LEU A 175 -11.92 1.52 -14.03
CA LEU A 175 -10.56 1.71 -13.49
C LEU A 175 -9.78 2.66 -14.38
N VAL A 176 -9.35 3.78 -13.81
CA VAL A 176 -8.47 4.74 -14.47
C VAL A 176 -7.09 4.64 -13.85
N VAL A 177 -6.13 4.16 -14.61
CA VAL A 177 -4.73 4.15 -14.18
C VAL A 177 -3.99 5.34 -14.71
N ALA A 178 -3.06 5.89 -13.92
CA ALA A 178 -2.22 7.00 -14.36
C ALA A 178 -0.98 7.20 -13.47
N GLY A 179 -0.15 8.17 -13.84
CA GLY A 179 1.03 8.55 -13.05
C GLY A 179 2.29 7.74 -13.37
N GLU A 180 2.14 6.53 -13.90
CA GLU A 180 3.23 5.63 -14.29
C GLU A 180 2.94 5.00 -15.64
N ALA A 181 3.97 4.36 -16.24
CA ALA A 181 3.72 3.49 -17.39
C ALA A 181 2.95 2.24 -16.93
N CYS A 182 1.81 1.98 -17.55
CA CYS A 182 0.96 0.84 -17.21
C CYS A 182 1.56 -0.45 -17.78
N PRO A 183 1.91 -1.46 -16.94
CA PRO A 183 2.39 -2.75 -17.42
C PRO A 183 1.29 -3.54 -18.14
N ARG A 184 1.65 -4.25 -19.21
CA ARG A 184 0.69 -5.10 -19.95
C ARG A 184 0.09 -6.21 -19.07
N GLU A 185 0.87 -6.75 -18.15
CA GLU A 185 0.44 -7.78 -17.21
C GLU A 185 -0.72 -7.29 -16.33
N LEU A 186 -0.72 -6.00 -16.01
CA LEU A 186 -1.83 -5.38 -15.29
C LEU A 186 -3.09 -5.33 -16.14
N VAL A 187 -2.97 -4.99 -17.43
CA VAL A 187 -4.08 -5.00 -18.38
C VAL A 187 -4.63 -6.41 -18.55
N GLU A 188 -3.78 -7.44 -18.69
CA GLU A 188 -4.19 -8.85 -18.76
C GLU A 188 -5.01 -9.28 -17.54
N ARG A 189 -4.69 -8.75 -16.36
CA ARG A 189 -5.35 -9.11 -15.11
C ARG A 189 -6.65 -8.32 -14.88
N TRP A 190 -6.70 -7.05 -15.30
CA TRP A 190 -7.79 -6.14 -14.93
C TRP A 190 -8.77 -5.87 -16.07
N ALA A 191 -8.36 -5.89 -17.32
CA ALA A 191 -9.26 -5.68 -18.45
C ALA A 191 -10.09 -6.94 -18.70
N ALA A 192 -11.39 -6.88 -18.39
CA ALA A 192 -12.32 -8.00 -18.50
C ALA A 192 -13.68 -7.49 -19.03
N PRO A 193 -14.51 -8.36 -19.64
CA PRO A 193 -15.86 -7.99 -20.05
C PRO A 193 -16.67 -7.42 -18.87
N GLY A 194 -17.29 -6.27 -19.09
CA GLY A 194 -18.06 -5.55 -18.06
C GLY A 194 -17.27 -4.49 -17.28
N ARG A 195 -15.95 -4.61 -17.21
CA ARG A 195 -15.06 -3.62 -16.58
C ARG A 195 -14.43 -2.73 -17.65
N THR A 196 -14.42 -1.43 -17.42
CA THR A 196 -13.68 -0.48 -18.25
C THR A 196 -12.35 -0.16 -17.59
N MET A 197 -11.25 -0.42 -18.27
CA MET A 197 -9.91 0.00 -17.84
C MET A 197 -9.34 0.97 -18.87
N VAL A 198 -8.84 2.11 -18.43
CA VAL A 198 -8.19 3.13 -19.28
C VAL A 198 -6.91 3.64 -18.64
N ASP A 199 -5.97 4.08 -19.47
CA ASP A 199 -4.76 4.77 -19.05
C ASP A 199 -4.93 6.27 -19.32
N ALA A 200 -4.75 7.10 -18.29
CA ALA A 200 -4.83 8.55 -18.37
C ALA A 200 -3.42 9.14 -18.15
N TYR A 201 -3.04 10.05 -19.02
CA TYR A 201 -1.74 10.71 -18.98
C TYR A 201 -1.89 12.22 -18.87
N GLY A 202 -1.14 12.81 -17.95
CA GLY A 202 -0.96 14.25 -17.82
C GLY A 202 0.07 14.58 -16.75
N PRO A 203 0.82 15.70 -16.92
CA PRO A 203 1.60 16.30 -15.86
C PRO A 203 0.74 17.32 -15.09
N THR A 204 1.11 17.60 -13.85
CA THR A 204 0.45 18.62 -13.01
C THR A 204 0.36 19.99 -13.70
N GLU A 205 1.33 20.33 -14.53
CA GLU A 205 1.39 21.55 -15.33
C GLU A 205 0.31 21.63 -16.43
N ASN A 206 -0.44 20.55 -16.66
CA ASN A 206 -1.56 20.53 -17.62
C ASN A 206 -2.85 20.01 -16.96
N THR A 207 -3.13 20.42 -15.74
CA THR A 207 -4.37 20.16 -15.00
C THR A 207 -4.75 18.66 -15.03
N VAL A 208 -3.99 17.82 -14.30
CA VAL A 208 -4.20 16.38 -14.07
C VAL A 208 -4.06 15.52 -15.34
N CYS A 209 -4.90 15.74 -16.37
CA CYS A 209 -5.01 14.84 -17.51
C CYS A 209 -5.01 15.60 -18.85
N ALA A 210 -4.21 15.15 -19.81
CA ALA A 210 -4.12 15.69 -21.17
C ALA A 210 -4.60 14.70 -22.23
N SER A 211 -4.45 13.41 -21.98
CA SER A 211 -4.91 12.33 -22.88
C SER A 211 -5.44 11.15 -22.10
N ILE A 212 -6.30 10.39 -22.73
CA ILE A 212 -6.88 9.15 -22.19
C ILE A 212 -6.90 8.08 -23.28
N SER A 213 -6.61 6.84 -22.92
CA SER A 213 -6.64 5.73 -23.85
C SER A 213 -8.07 5.34 -24.23
N ALA A 214 -8.25 4.70 -25.36
CA ALA A 214 -9.41 3.84 -25.57
C ALA A 214 -9.44 2.75 -24.47
N PRO A 215 -10.60 2.14 -24.18
CA PRO A 215 -10.66 1.02 -23.24
C PRO A 215 -9.60 -0.03 -23.56
N LEU A 216 -8.76 -0.33 -22.58
CA LEU A 216 -7.67 -1.28 -22.72
C LEU A 216 -8.23 -2.69 -22.84
N VAL A 217 -7.60 -3.50 -23.69
CA VAL A 217 -8.00 -4.89 -23.93
C VAL A 217 -6.81 -5.82 -23.73
N PRO A 218 -7.02 -7.04 -23.21
CA PRO A 218 -5.96 -8.04 -23.10
C PRO A 218 -5.34 -8.37 -24.47
N GLY A 219 -4.08 -8.79 -24.49
CA GLY A 219 -3.35 -9.17 -25.69
C GLY A 219 -2.73 -8.03 -26.49
N SER A 220 -2.80 -6.80 -26.01
CA SER A 220 -2.10 -5.66 -26.64
C SER A 220 -0.60 -5.70 -26.33
N ASP A 221 0.23 -5.53 -27.37
CA ASP A 221 1.69 -5.49 -27.20
C ASP A 221 2.18 -4.23 -26.49
N VAL A 222 1.41 -3.16 -26.57
CA VAL A 222 1.74 -1.83 -26.00
C VAL A 222 0.50 -1.23 -25.36
N VAL A 223 0.66 -0.66 -24.18
CA VAL A 223 -0.38 0.13 -23.52
C VAL A 223 -0.21 1.60 -23.93
N PRO A 224 -1.17 2.18 -24.67
CA PRO A 224 -1.07 3.57 -25.12
C PRO A 224 -1.48 4.52 -23.98
N ILE A 225 -0.86 5.70 -23.93
CA ILE A 225 -1.32 6.82 -23.08
C ILE A 225 -2.48 7.61 -23.71
N GLY A 226 -3.03 7.13 -24.79
CA GLY A 226 -4.28 7.58 -25.41
C GLY A 226 -4.20 8.73 -26.38
N SER A 227 -5.34 9.34 -26.59
CA SER A 227 -5.56 10.51 -27.44
C SER A 227 -5.90 11.73 -26.59
N PRO A 228 -5.69 12.97 -27.08
CA PRO A 228 -6.06 14.19 -26.36
C PRO A 228 -7.53 14.17 -25.92
N ILE A 229 -7.79 14.59 -24.67
CA ILE A 229 -9.16 14.86 -24.22
C ILE A 229 -9.72 16.12 -24.89
N ASP A 230 -11.03 16.32 -24.85
CA ASP A 230 -11.66 17.46 -25.54
C ASP A 230 -11.10 18.80 -25.03
N GLY A 231 -10.74 19.69 -25.97
CA GLY A 231 -10.12 20.98 -25.67
C GLY A 231 -8.64 20.94 -25.27
N ALA A 232 -8.01 19.76 -25.16
CA ALA A 232 -6.57 19.59 -25.12
C ALA A 232 -6.00 19.42 -26.53
N ALA A 233 -4.73 19.79 -26.70
CA ALA A 233 -3.97 19.54 -27.92
C ALA A 233 -2.59 18.97 -27.56
N THR A 234 -2.19 17.93 -28.27
CA THR A 234 -0.90 17.26 -28.08
C THR A 234 -0.09 17.35 -29.37
N PHE A 235 1.17 17.72 -29.25
CA PHE A 235 2.09 17.79 -30.37
C PHE A 235 3.32 16.94 -30.08
N VAL A 236 3.71 16.11 -31.04
CA VAL A 236 4.95 15.33 -31.00
C VAL A 236 5.95 16.03 -31.90
N LEU A 237 6.95 16.67 -31.31
CA LEU A 237 7.82 17.62 -32.00
C LEU A 237 9.28 17.18 -31.97
N ASP A 238 10.02 17.58 -32.99
CA ASP A 238 11.47 17.50 -33.06
C ASP A 238 12.15 18.66 -32.28
N PRO A 239 13.50 18.72 -32.19
CA PRO A 239 14.21 19.82 -31.51
C PRO A 239 13.99 21.19 -32.10
N TRP A 240 13.48 21.31 -33.34
CA TRP A 240 13.16 22.57 -34.01
C TRP A 240 11.67 22.93 -33.91
N LEU A 241 10.92 22.25 -33.05
CA LEU A 241 9.48 22.41 -32.85
C LEU A 241 8.66 22.11 -34.12
N GLN A 242 9.13 21.19 -34.97
CA GLN A 242 8.36 20.72 -36.11
C GLN A 242 7.66 19.40 -35.78
N PRO A 243 6.40 19.22 -36.20
CA PRO A 243 5.69 17.94 -36.01
C PRO A 243 6.42 16.81 -36.71
N VAL A 244 6.58 15.68 -35.99
CA VAL A 244 7.14 14.46 -36.56
C VAL A 244 6.03 13.57 -37.14
N PRO A 245 6.31 12.76 -38.18
CA PRO A 245 5.35 11.81 -38.72
C PRO A 245 4.94 10.73 -37.70
N ALA A 246 3.77 10.12 -37.90
CA ALA A 246 3.33 8.97 -37.12
C ALA A 246 4.39 7.85 -37.13
N GLY A 247 4.62 7.21 -35.98
CA GLY A 247 5.65 6.20 -35.78
C GLY A 247 7.05 6.76 -35.48
N VAL A 248 7.30 8.05 -35.69
CA VAL A 248 8.58 8.70 -35.38
C VAL A 248 8.55 9.25 -33.94
N VAL A 249 9.63 9.04 -33.21
CA VAL A 249 9.81 9.52 -31.85
C VAL A 249 10.06 11.03 -31.84
N GLY A 250 9.34 11.73 -30.95
CA GLY A 250 9.56 13.15 -30.68
C GLY A 250 9.26 13.47 -29.22
N GLU A 251 9.53 14.71 -28.83
CA GLU A 251 9.18 15.23 -27.50
C GLU A 251 7.71 15.67 -27.49
N LEU A 252 6.97 15.30 -26.43
CA LEU A 252 5.57 15.65 -26.26
C LEU A 252 5.43 17.09 -25.75
N TYR A 253 4.57 17.85 -26.41
CA TYR A 253 4.14 19.19 -26.00
C TYR A 253 2.62 19.19 -25.82
N LEU A 254 2.14 19.82 -24.74
CA LEU A 254 0.73 19.90 -24.40
C LEU A 254 0.23 21.35 -24.52
N ALA A 255 -0.89 21.55 -25.18
CA ALA A 255 -1.53 22.85 -25.33
C ALA A 255 -3.04 22.73 -25.07
N GLY A 256 -3.75 23.84 -25.17
CA GLY A 256 -5.20 23.89 -24.96
C GLY A 256 -5.58 24.40 -23.59
N ARG A 257 -6.80 24.05 -23.16
CA ARG A 257 -7.42 24.63 -21.95
C ARG A 257 -6.78 24.18 -20.65
N GLY A 258 -6.13 23.00 -20.63
CA GLY A 258 -5.52 22.43 -19.44
C GLY A 258 -4.20 23.05 -19.02
N VAL A 259 -3.58 23.86 -19.87
CA VAL A 259 -2.23 24.43 -19.62
C VAL A 259 -2.26 25.37 -18.43
N GLY A 260 -1.47 25.05 -17.39
CA GLY A 260 -1.35 25.83 -16.17
C GLY A 260 -0.78 27.23 -16.36
N VAL A 261 -0.89 28.06 -15.33
CA VAL A 261 -0.41 29.45 -15.33
C VAL A 261 1.13 29.49 -15.37
N GLY A 262 1.77 28.60 -14.65
CA GLY A 262 3.23 28.50 -14.53
C GLY A 262 3.66 28.08 -13.13
N TYR A 263 4.93 28.36 -12.82
CA TYR A 263 5.50 28.05 -11.51
C TYR A 263 5.59 29.31 -10.64
N LEU A 264 5.13 29.20 -9.40
CA LEU A 264 5.15 30.28 -8.42
C LEU A 264 6.59 30.77 -8.21
N HIS A 265 6.80 32.07 -8.29
CA HIS A 265 8.09 32.76 -8.10
C HIS A 265 9.27 32.22 -8.94
N ARG A 266 8.98 31.48 -10.02
CA ARG A 266 9.98 30.86 -10.91
C ARG A 266 9.77 31.28 -12.37
N SER A 267 9.83 32.59 -12.65
CA SER A 267 9.57 33.15 -14.01
C SER A 267 10.48 32.57 -15.09
N GLY A 268 11.78 32.39 -14.80
CA GLY A 268 12.73 31.80 -15.75
C GLY A 268 12.40 30.33 -16.07
N LEU A 269 12.05 29.52 -15.06
CA LEU A 269 11.63 28.14 -15.26
C LEU A 269 10.29 28.08 -16.00
N THR A 270 9.34 28.95 -15.66
CA THR A 270 8.07 29.08 -16.37
C THR A 270 8.30 29.35 -17.85
N ALA A 271 9.11 30.34 -18.19
CA ALA A 271 9.41 30.69 -19.59
C ALA A 271 10.11 29.56 -20.35
N SER A 272 10.91 28.72 -19.69
CA SER A 272 11.61 27.60 -20.34
C SER A 272 10.72 26.37 -20.58
N ARG A 273 9.61 26.22 -19.82
CA ARG A 273 8.72 25.07 -19.91
C ARG A 273 7.36 25.40 -20.54
N PHE A 274 6.81 26.59 -20.29
CA PHE A 274 5.57 27.10 -20.90
C PHE A 274 5.92 28.02 -22.09
N VAL A 275 6.20 27.38 -23.22
CA VAL A 275 6.71 28.07 -24.42
C VAL A 275 5.57 28.54 -25.32
N PRO A 276 5.79 29.51 -26.23
CA PRO A 276 4.80 29.89 -27.24
C PRO A 276 4.36 28.69 -28.08
N CYS A 277 3.06 28.57 -28.35
CA CYS A 277 2.51 27.54 -29.21
C CYS A 277 2.43 28.02 -30.66
N PRO A 278 3.25 27.50 -31.59
CA PRO A 278 3.22 27.95 -32.99
C PRO A 278 1.99 27.48 -33.77
N PHE A 279 1.22 26.55 -33.18
CA PHE A 279 0.03 25.93 -33.79
C PHE A 279 -1.28 26.49 -33.26
N GLY A 280 -1.22 27.39 -32.28
CA GLY A 280 -2.40 27.97 -31.62
C GLY A 280 -2.69 29.40 -32.02
N ALA A 281 -3.69 30.02 -31.38
CA ALA A 281 -3.97 31.44 -31.53
C ALA A 281 -2.80 32.31 -31.01
N PRO A 282 -2.67 33.57 -31.45
CA PRO A 282 -1.67 34.48 -30.89
C PRO A 282 -1.73 34.58 -29.37
N GLY A 283 -0.59 34.38 -28.70
CA GLY A 283 -0.47 34.34 -27.25
C GLY A 283 -0.74 32.96 -26.61
N ALA A 284 -1.13 31.96 -27.40
CA ALA A 284 -1.27 30.59 -26.88
C ALA A 284 0.08 30.03 -26.44
N ARG A 285 0.05 29.24 -25.37
CA ARG A 285 1.21 28.57 -24.81
C ARG A 285 1.05 27.06 -24.91
N MET A 286 2.17 26.35 -24.93
CA MET A 286 2.23 24.91 -24.78
C MET A 286 3.25 24.55 -23.69
N TYR A 287 2.98 23.48 -22.97
CA TYR A 287 3.86 22.95 -21.95
C TYR A 287 4.81 21.91 -22.55
N ARG A 288 6.10 22.10 -22.35
CA ARG A 288 7.16 21.18 -22.74
C ARG A 288 7.33 20.11 -21.68
N THR A 289 6.89 18.88 -21.95
CA THR A 289 6.82 17.80 -20.95
C THR A 289 8.19 17.19 -20.61
N GLY A 290 9.07 17.06 -21.58
CA GLY A 290 10.29 16.26 -21.53
C GLY A 290 10.02 14.77 -21.75
N ASP A 291 8.79 14.36 -22.05
CA ASP A 291 8.43 12.98 -22.36
C ASP A 291 8.64 12.67 -23.84
N LEU A 292 9.21 11.50 -24.13
CA LEU A 292 9.38 10.99 -25.50
C LEU A 292 8.23 10.06 -25.84
N VAL A 293 7.58 10.37 -26.94
CA VAL A 293 6.40 9.62 -27.42
C VAL A 293 6.45 9.43 -28.92
N ARG A 294 5.55 8.59 -29.43
CA ARG A 294 5.23 8.54 -30.87
C ARG A 294 3.73 8.37 -31.09
N TRP A 295 3.22 8.88 -32.19
CA TRP A 295 1.88 8.59 -32.65
C TRP A 295 1.78 7.18 -33.21
N ARG A 296 0.81 6.43 -32.78
CA ARG A 296 0.43 5.14 -33.35
C ARG A 296 -0.51 5.34 -34.55
N ALA A 297 -0.66 4.29 -35.35
CA ALA A 297 -1.56 4.31 -36.51
C ALA A 297 -3.05 4.44 -36.14
N ASP A 298 -3.42 4.06 -34.91
CA ASP A 298 -4.76 4.17 -34.35
C ASP A 298 -5.08 5.56 -33.77
N GLY A 299 -4.15 6.52 -33.88
CA GLY A 299 -4.33 7.88 -33.38
C GLY A 299 -4.08 8.04 -31.88
N GLN A 300 -3.58 7.02 -31.20
CA GLN A 300 -3.19 7.09 -29.80
C GLN A 300 -1.67 7.32 -29.66
N LEU A 301 -1.26 7.92 -28.54
CA LEU A 301 0.14 8.13 -28.19
C LEU A 301 0.71 6.91 -27.47
N GLU A 302 1.93 6.56 -27.80
CA GLU A 302 2.74 5.57 -27.09
C GLU A 302 3.86 6.27 -26.34
N TYR A 303 3.96 6.01 -25.04
CA TYR A 303 5.00 6.53 -24.17
C TYR A 303 6.28 5.69 -24.28
N LEU A 304 7.43 6.34 -24.48
CA LEU A 304 8.70 5.67 -24.71
C LEU A 304 9.76 5.99 -23.63
N GLY A 305 9.47 6.96 -22.77
CA GLY A 305 10.40 7.36 -21.70
C GLY A 305 10.58 8.86 -21.63
N ARG A 306 11.71 9.30 -21.06
CA ARG A 306 12.01 10.71 -20.88
C ARG A 306 13.27 11.13 -21.62
N ALA A 307 13.27 12.39 -22.07
CA ALA A 307 14.44 13.04 -22.67
C ALA A 307 15.45 13.53 -21.60
N ASP A 308 15.01 13.68 -20.35
CA ASP A 308 15.81 14.11 -19.20
C ASP A 308 16.00 12.98 -18.18
N GLU A 309 16.59 13.29 -17.03
CA GLU A 309 16.87 12.30 -15.96
C GLU A 309 15.73 12.14 -14.95
N GLN A 310 14.61 12.83 -15.13
CA GLN A 310 13.45 12.70 -14.28
C GLN A 310 12.87 11.28 -14.39
N VAL A 311 12.44 10.72 -13.28
CA VAL A 311 11.84 9.38 -13.23
C VAL A 311 10.45 9.42 -12.60
N LYS A 312 9.62 8.46 -13.00
CA LYS A 312 8.36 8.18 -12.32
C LYS A 312 8.48 6.83 -11.63
N ILE A 313 8.28 6.79 -10.31
CA ILE A 313 8.34 5.58 -9.49
C ILE A 313 7.13 5.62 -8.56
N ARG A 314 6.25 4.60 -8.64
CA ARG A 314 5.03 4.48 -7.82
C ARG A 314 4.13 5.72 -7.87
N GLY A 315 3.98 6.30 -9.07
CA GLY A 315 3.20 7.51 -9.31
C GLY A 315 3.92 8.82 -8.96
N PHE A 316 4.98 8.77 -8.17
CA PHE A 316 5.72 9.97 -7.80
C PHE A 316 6.65 10.41 -8.92
N ARG A 317 6.59 11.69 -9.24
CA ARG A 317 7.49 12.36 -10.17
C ARG A 317 8.75 12.79 -9.41
N ILE A 318 9.89 12.18 -9.69
CA ILE A 318 11.12 12.35 -8.94
C ILE A 318 12.19 12.96 -9.82
N GLU A 319 12.72 14.09 -9.39
CA GLU A 319 13.90 14.72 -9.96
C GLU A 319 15.14 14.16 -9.27
N LEU A 320 15.93 13.37 -9.96
CA LEU A 320 17.15 12.76 -9.39
C LEU A 320 18.13 13.83 -8.89
N GLY A 321 18.15 15.01 -9.54
CA GLY A 321 18.97 16.15 -9.14
C GLY A 321 18.64 16.70 -7.75
N GLU A 322 17.39 16.59 -7.28
CA GLU A 322 17.00 16.99 -5.91
C GLU A 322 17.70 16.11 -4.88
N ILE A 323 17.67 14.81 -5.10
CA ILE A 323 18.34 13.83 -4.22
C ILE A 323 19.87 14.03 -4.27
N GLN A 324 20.42 14.20 -5.47
CA GLN A 324 21.86 14.46 -5.65
C GLN A 324 22.32 15.71 -4.92
N THR A 325 21.53 16.79 -4.95
CA THR A 325 21.84 18.05 -4.26
C THR A 325 21.91 17.86 -2.75
N VAL A 326 20.94 17.14 -2.19
CA VAL A 326 20.94 16.84 -0.74
C VAL A 326 22.12 15.96 -0.37
N LEU A 327 22.38 14.88 -1.11
CA LEU A 327 23.52 13.99 -0.91
C LEU A 327 24.87 14.74 -0.95
N ALA A 328 25.05 15.60 -1.96
CA ALA A 328 26.29 16.36 -2.11
C ALA A 328 26.53 17.40 -1.01
N SER A 329 25.51 17.76 -0.25
CA SER A 329 25.60 18.70 0.86
C SER A 329 26.05 18.04 2.19
N LEU A 330 26.19 16.71 2.23
CA LEU A 330 26.51 15.98 3.44
C LEU A 330 28.03 15.90 3.65
N ASP A 331 28.44 15.99 4.90
CA ASP A 331 29.85 15.90 5.28
C ASP A 331 30.42 14.51 4.93
N GLY A 332 31.62 14.49 4.38
CA GLY A 332 32.30 13.26 3.99
C GLY A 332 31.85 12.67 2.65
N VAL A 333 30.81 13.24 2.00
CA VAL A 333 30.39 12.87 0.65
C VAL A 333 31.18 13.67 -0.37
N GLY A 334 31.80 12.98 -1.32
CA GLY A 334 32.56 13.59 -2.42
C GLY A 334 31.70 13.78 -3.67
N GLN A 335 31.81 12.87 -4.63
CA GLN A 335 30.96 12.86 -5.82
C GLN A 335 29.70 12.04 -5.57
N VAL A 336 28.63 12.42 -6.28
CA VAL A 336 27.30 11.79 -6.12
C VAL A 336 26.73 11.45 -7.49
N ALA A 337 26.11 10.28 -7.60
CA ALA A 337 25.19 9.94 -8.67
C ALA A 337 23.94 9.27 -8.08
N VAL A 338 22.76 9.61 -8.61
CA VAL A 338 21.51 8.93 -8.28
C VAL A 338 20.89 8.43 -9.57
N ILE A 339 20.48 7.18 -9.60
CA ILE A 339 19.81 6.58 -10.77
C ILE A 339 18.61 5.76 -10.32
N ALA A 340 17.65 5.61 -11.23
CA ALA A 340 16.63 4.57 -11.09
C ALA A 340 17.16 3.28 -11.73
N ARG A 341 17.16 2.20 -10.95
CA ARG A 341 17.53 0.84 -11.41
C ARG A 341 16.30 -0.03 -11.44
N GLU A 342 16.31 -0.99 -12.33
CA GLU A 342 15.32 -2.05 -12.44
C GLU A 342 16.06 -3.38 -12.50
N ASP A 343 16.47 -3.88 -11.34
CA ASP A 343 17.24 -5.12 -11.23
C ASP A 343 16.32 -6.36 -11.27
N ARG A 344 15.01 -6.15 -11.05
CA ARG A 344 13.94 -7.15 -11.28
C ARG A 344 12.87 -6.50 -12.17
N PRO A 345 12.30 -7.22 -13.14
CA PRO A 345 11.25 -6.69 -14.00
C PRO A 345 10.09 -6.10 -13.19
N GLY A 346 9.70 -4.85 -13.49
CA GLY A 346 8.64 -4.13 -12.80
C GLY A 346 9.02 -3.47 -11.46
N ASP A 347 10.20 -3.76 -10.91
CA ASP A 347 10.65 -3.21 -9.62
C ASP A 347 11.71 -2.12 -9.83
N LYS A 348 11.24 -0.92 -10.14
CA LYS A 348 12.09 0.25 -10.35
C LYS A 348 12.39 0.94 -9.01
N ARG A 349 13.69 1.06 -8.66
CA ARG A 349 14.17 1.62 -7.38
C ARG A 349 15.19 2.73 -7.59
N LEU A 350 15.20 3.70 -6.67
CA LEU A 350 16.27 4.70 -6.57
C LEU A 350 17.50 4.08 -5.92
N VAL A 351 18.67 4.33 -6.49
CA VAL A 351 19.96 3.96 -5.92
C VAL A 351 20.89 5.15 -5.97
N GLY A 352 21.44 5.51 -4.82
CA GLY A 352 22.46 6.54 -4.67
C GLY A 352 23.86 5.93 -4.69
N TYR A 353 24.78 6.57 -5.39
CA TYR A 353 26.22 6.24 -5.39
C TYR A 353 26.97 7.43 -4.87
N ILE A 354 27.84 7.20 -3.89
CA ILE A 354 28.66 8.25 -3.29
C ILE A 354 30.12 7.85 -3.29
N THR A 355 30.99 8.85 -3.43
CA THR A 355 32.42 8.71 -3.14
C THR A 355 32.76 9.46 -1.85
N GLY A 356 33.88 9.18 -1.23
CA GLY A 356 34.32 9.86 -0.01
C GLY A 356 34.34 8.95 1.21
N THR A 357 34.20 9.50 2.40
CA THR A 357 34.36 8.79 3.67
C THR A 357 33.05 8.65 4.46
N ALA A 358 31.94 9.16 3.95
CA ALA A 358 30.64 9.08 4.62
C ALA A 358 30.14 7.64 4.68
N ASP A 359 29.56 7.26 5.82
CA ASP A 359 28.91 5.95 5.99
C ASP A 359 27.55 5.94 5.26
N PRO A 360 27.31 4.98 4.34
CA PRO A 360 26.04 4.88 3.61
C PRO A 360 24.80 4.81 4.50
N ALA A 361 24.86 4.16 5.66
CA ALA A 361 23.75 4.03 6.58
C ALA A 361 23.44 5.36 7.27
N GLU A 362 24.46 6.09 7.72
CA GLU A 362 24.31 7.43 8.30
C GLU A 362 23.77 8.43 7.26
N VAL A 363 24.30 8.38 6.03
CA VAL A 363 23.83 9.19 4.89
C VAL A 363 22.34 8.97 4.66
N ARG A 364 21.89 7.72 4.63
CA ARG A 364 20.48 7.40 4.42
C ARG A 364 19.57 7.88 5.54
N ALA A 365 20.03 7.79 6.81
CA ALA A 365 19.29 8.31 7.96
C ALA A 365 19.09 9.83 7.87
N VAL A 366 20.13 10.57 7.45
CA VAL A 366 20.03 12.03 7.24
C VAL A 366 19.10 12.38 6.07
N LEU A 367 19.09 11.57 5.00
CA LEU A 367 18.14 11.76 3.89
C LEU A 367 16.69 11.61 4.34
N ALA A 368 16.39 10.70 5.27
CA ALA A 368 15.05 10.49 5.81
C ALA A 368 14.50 11.70 6.58
N ASP A 369 15.37 12.56 7.08
CA ASP A 369 14.99 13.82 7.74
C ASP A 369 14.83 15.00 6.77
N ARG A 370 15.33 14.87 5.52
CA ARG A 370 15.41 15.97 4.56
C ARG A 370 14.57 15.77 3.30
N LEU A 371 14.26 14.53 2.95
CA LEU A 371 13.54 14.16 1.72
C LEU A 371 12.27 13.37 2.03
N PRO A 372 11.23 13.53 1.21
CA PRO A 372 10.04 12.69 1.30
C PRO A 372 10.38 11.20 1.16
N PRO A 373 9.63 10.30 1.80
CA PRO A 373 9.90 8.86 1.78
C PRO A 373 10.09 8.27 0.38
N PHE A 374 9.31 8.74 -0.60
CA PHE A 374 9.39 8.28 -1.99
C PHE A 374 10.67 8.75 -2.74
N MET A 375 11.43 9.70 -2.20
CA MET A 375 12.70 10.19 -2.74
C MET A 375 13.93 9.58 -2.05
N ILE A 376 13.77 8.81 -1.00
CA ILE A 376 14.87 8.17 -0.30
C ILE A 376 15.36 6.98 -1.13
N PRO A 377 16.65 6.93 -1.54
CA PRO A 377 17.18 5.78 -2.27
C PRO A 377 17.03 4.48 -1.47
N ALA A 378 16.62 3.42 -2.17
CA ALA A 378 16.53 2.07 -1.59
C ALA A 378 17.89 1.57 -1.09
N ALA A 379 18.97 2.00 -1.76
CA ALA A 379 20.33 1.72 -1.33
C ALA A 379 21.23 2.94 -1.58
N ILE A 380 22.21 3.14 -0.69
CA ILE A 380 23.35 4.04 -0.90
C ILE A 380 24.59 3.16 -1.03
N VAL A 381 25.31 3.29 -2.14
CA VAL A 381 26.49 2.49 -2.46
C VAL A 381 27.74 3.38 -2.42
N ALA A 382 28.68 3.09 -1.53
CA ALA A 382 29.98 3.75 -1.52
C ALA A 382 30.87 3.12 -2.60
N ILE A 383 31.49 3.96 -3.43
CA ILE A 383 32.41 3.56 -4.50
C ILE A 383 33.65 4.45 -4.50
N ASP A 384 34.77 3.94 -4.97
CA ASP A 384 36.04 4.71 -5.02
C ASP A 384 35.96 5.89 -6.00
N ALA A 385 35.30 5.71 -7.14
CA ALA A 385 35.11 6.74 -8.15
C ALA A 385 33.89 6.45 -9.01
N LEU A 386 33.22 7.51 -9.49
CA LEU A 386 32.14 7.38 -10.46
C LEU A 386 32.69 6.94 -11.81
N PRO A 387 32.18 5.84 -12.41
CA PRO A 387 32.62 5.38 -13.73
C PRO A 387 32.15 6.38 -14.80
N LEU A 388 33.08 6.75 -15.70
CA LEU A 388 32.81 7.66 -16.79
C LEU A 388 32.99 6.98 -18.14
N THR A 389 32.14 7.33 -19.10
CA THR A 389 32.31 6.97 -20.50
C THR A 389 33.53 7.66 -21.11
N GLY A 390 33.99 7.23 -22.28
CA GLY A 390 35.06 7.89 -23.00
C GLY A 390 34.79 9.37 -23.36
N SER A 391 33.54 9.84 -23.28
CA SER A 391 33.14 11.23 -23.45
C SER A 391 33.03 12.03 -22.15
N GLY A 392 33.40 11.43 -21.00
CA GLY A 392 33.37 12.08 -19.69
C GLY A 392 31.98 12.14 -19.03
N LYS A 393 30.98 11.41 -19.53
CA LYS A 393 29.65 11.27 -18.92
C LYS A 393 29.61 10.06 -17.99
N LEU A 394 28.72 10.08 -16.99
CA LEU A 394 28.47 8.95 -16.10
C LEU A 394 28.11 7.70 -16.92
N ASP A 395 28.86 6.63 -16.72
CA ASP A 395 28.52 5.31 -17.27
C ASP A 395 27.59 4.56 -16.31
N LYS A 396 26.29 4.73 -16.52
CA LYS A 396 25.26 4.11 -15.67
C LYS A 396 25.31 2.57 -15.70
N ARG A 397 25.86 1.97 -16.77
CA ARG A 397 25.95 0.51 -16.91
C ARG A 397 27.12 -0.08 -16.12
N ALA A 398 28.15 0.72 -15.92
CA ALA A 398 29.33 0.31 -15.16
C ALA A 398 29.18 0.50 -13.64
N LEU A 399 28.08 1.14 -13.20
CA LEU A 399 27.77 1.27 -11.77
C LEU A 399 27.46 -0.13 -11.18
N PRO A 400 28.08 -0.51 -10.04
CA PRO A 400 27.82 -1.80 -9.42
C PRO A 400 26.34 -1.92 -9.02
N ALA A 401 25.81 -3.15 -9.13
CA ALA A 401 24.50 -3.42 -8.55
C ALA A 401 24.61 -3.27 -7.03
N PRO A 402 23.62 -2.62 -6.37
CA PRO A 402 23.59 -2.62 -4.93
C PRO A 402 23.44 -4.07 -4.45
N GLU A 403 24.23 -4.45 -3.47
CA GLU A 403 23.99 -5.69 -2.76
C GLU A 403 22.73 -5.48 -1.91
N TYR A 404 21.56 -5.85 -2.46
CA TYR A 404 20.33 -5.90 -1.69
C TYR A 404 20.43 -7.10 -0.75
N GLY A 405 20.75 -6.85 0.46
CA GLY A 405 20.65 -7.78 1.52
C GLY A 405 21.78 -8.74 1.63
N VAL A 406 21.63 -9.58 2.47
CA VAL A 406 22.44 -10.61 3.05
C VAL A 406 23.84 -10.12 3.43
N THR A 407 23.92 -9.00 4.15
CA THR A 407 24.73 -9.04 5.34
C THR A 407 24.00 -10.06 6.22
N VAL A 408 24.34 -11.34 6.04
CA VAL A 408 24.03 -12.35 7.03
C VAL A 408 24.84 -11.95 8.26
N GLY A 409 24.34 -10.94 8.98
CA GLY A 409 24.59 -10.80 10.39
C GLY A 409 24.12 -12.12 11.02
N GLU A 410 24.77 -12.61 12.03
CA GLU A 410 24.28 -13.75 12.78
C GLU A 410 22.78 -13.50 13.08
N TYR A 411 21.91 -14.41 12.57
CA TYR A 411 20.48 -14.32 12.82
C TYR A 411 20.25 -14.13 14.32
N ARG A 412 19.71 -12.99 14.69
CA ARG A 412 19.29 -12.72 16.06
C ARG A 412 17.78 -12.89 16.15
N ALA A 413 17.36 -13.87 16.96
CA ALA A 413 15.95 -14.14 17.19
C ALA A 413 15.28 -12.98 17.96
N PRO A 414 13.95 -12.80 17.83
CA PRO A 414 13.17 -11.89 18.65
C PRO A 414 13.37 -12.16 20.15
N ALA A 415 13.51 -11.09 20.92
CA ALA A 415 13.73 -11.14 22.37
C ALA A 415 12.46 -10.84 23.19
N ASN A 416 11.39 -10.40 22.54
CA ASN A 416 10.11 -10.08 23.18
C ASN A 416 8.96 -10.20 22.18
N ALA A 417 7.72 -10.22 22.69
CA ALA A 417 6.52 -10.45 21.88
C ALA A 417 6.31 -9.37 20.78
N VAL A 418 6.73 -8.13 20.99
CA VAL A 418 6.62 -7.07 19.97
C VAL A 418 7.60 -7.32 18.83
N GLU A 419 8.83 -7.71 19.14
CA GLU A 419 9.83 -8.08 18.13
C GLU A 419 9.39 -9.33 17.35
N GLU A 420 8.78 -10.30 18.00
CA GLU A 420 8.27 -11.53 17.37
C GLU A 420 7.17 -11.20 16.36
N ILE A 421 6.15 -10.45 16.78
CA ILE A 421 5.07 -10.01 15.89
C ILE A 421 5.62 -9.21 14.69
N LEU A 422 6.55 -8.29 14.92
CA LEU A 422 7.12 -7.48 13.83
C LEU A 422 8.02 -8.30 12.90
N ALA A 423 8.78 -9.26 13.43
CA ALA A 423 9.61 -10.16 12.62
C ALA A 423 8.77 -11.05 11.71
N ASP A 424 7.68 -11.59 12.23
CA ASP A 424 6.73 -12.39 11.45
C ASP A 424 6.04 -11.55 10.36
N ILE A 425 5.62 -10.32 10.71
CA ILE A 425 5.05 -9.40 9.73
C ILE A 425 6.06 -9.05 8.64
N TYR A 426 7.33 -8.79 8.97
CA TYR A 426 8.38 -8.53 7.99
C TYR A 426 8.60 -9.75 7.09
N ALA A 427 8.69 -10.95 7.67
CA ALA A 427 8.85 -12.19 6.92
C ALA A 427 7.70 -12.43 5.94
N GLU A 428 6.46 -12.26 6.41
CA GLU A 428 5.26 -12.41 5.58
C GLU A 428 5.21 -11.40 4.44
N VAL A 429 5.41 -10.10 4.76
CA VAL A 429 5.35 -9.01 3.77
C VAL A 429 6.47 -9.13 2.73
N LEU A 430 7.65 -9.61 3.13
CA LEU A 430 8.81 -9.79 2.24
C LEU A 430 8.81 -11.14 1.52
N GLY A 431 7.89 -12.05 1.87
CA GLY A 431 7.84 -13.41 1.31
C GLY A 431 9.05 -14.27 1.71
N MET A 432 9.57 -14.09 2.92
CA MET A 432 10.73 -14.80 3.47
C MET A 432 10.30 -15.83 4.52
N GLU A 433 11.09 -16.88 4.74
CA GLU A 433 10.79 -17.86 5.79
C GLU A 433 10.96 -17.27 7.21
N ARG A 434 11.90 -16.34 7.37
CA ARG A 434 12.17 -15.66 8.64
C ARG A 434 12.98 -14.39 8.42
N VAL A 435 12.89 -13.43 9.34
CA VAL A 435 13.65 -12.19 9.37
C VAL A 435 14.30 -12.05 10.75
N GLY A 436 15.60 -11.73 10.80
CA GLY A 436 16.31 -11.41 12.03
C GLY A 436 15.92 -10.01 12.54
N VAL A 437 15.97 -9.81 13.86
CA VAL A 437 15.54 -8.52 14.44
C VAL A 437 16.46 -7.34 14.10
N ASP A 438 17.67 -7.60 13.65
CA ASP A 438 18.63 -6.59 13.19
C ASP A 438 18.69 -6.47 11.67
N ASP A 439 17.94 -7.29 10.94
CA ASP A 439 17.87 -7.20 9.50
C ASP A 439 17.08 -5.96 9.07
N SER A 440 17.63 -5.17 8.14
CA SER A 440 16.95 -3.99 7.61
C SER A 440 15.86 -4.41 6.61
N PHE A 441 14.62 -3.94 6.85
CA PHE A 441 13.47 -4.15 5.97
C PHE A 441 13.76 -3.84 4.51
N PHE A 442 14.45 -2.72 4.26
CA PHE A 442 14.73 -2.26 2.90
C PHE A 442 15.87 -3.05 2.24
N ASP A 443 16.85 -3.50 3.03
CA ASP A 443 17.94 -4.33 2.53
C ASP A 443 17.44 -5.72 2.14
N LEU A 444 16.43 -6.23 2.85
CA LEU A 444 15.73 -7.46 2.51
C LEU A 444 14.76 -7.32 1.33
N GLY A 445 14.63 -6.14 0.75
CA GLY A 445 13.82 -5.92 -0.42
C GLY A 445 12.50 -5.21 -0.16
N GLY A 446 12.25 -4.75 1.07
CA GLY A 446 11.12 -3.92 1.43
C GLY A 446 11.11 -2.58 0.69
N ASP A 447 9.94 -2.01 0.56
CA ASP A 447 9.72 -0.72 -0.08
C ASP A 447 8.60 0.08 0.58
N SER A 448 8.24 1.24 0.02
CA SER A 448 7.20 2.11 0.60
C SER A 448 5.81 1.49 0.59
N ILE A 449 5.48 0.67 -0.40
CA ILE A 449 4.19 -0.03 -0.46
C ILE A 449 4.17 -1.16 0.58
N LEU A 450 5.23 -1.95 0.61
CA LEU A 450 5.38 -3.03 1.58
C LEU A 450 5.46 -2.49 3.01
N SER A 451 6.04 -1.30 3.24
CA SER A 451 6.02 -0.68 4.57
C SER A 451 4.61 -0.30 5.04
N MET A 452 3.71 0.07 4.12
CA MET A 452 2.30 0.31 4.44
C MET A 452 1.59 -1.00 4.85
N GLN A 453 1.91 -2.11 4.19
CA GLN A 453 1.40 -3.43 4.59
C GLN A 453 1.93 -3.84 5.98
N VAL A 454 3.21 -3.56 6.28
CA VAL A 454 3.74 -3.76 7.64
C VAL A 454 2.91 -3.00 8.67
N VAL A 455 2.62 -1.73 8.42
CA VAL A 455 1.82 -0.89 9.33
C VAL A 455 0.39 -1.42 9.49
N ALA A 456 -0.26 -1.83 8.40
CA ALA A 456 -1.61 -2.40 8.45
C ALA A 456 -1.65 -3.70 9.28
N ARG A 457 -0.70 -4.63 9.05
CA ARG A 457 -0.60 -5.88 9.81
C ARG A 457 -0.20 -5.64 11.28
N ALA A 458 0.71 -4.71 11.53
CA ALA A 458 1.08 -4.31 12.89
C ALA A 458 -0.13 -3.80 13.67
N ARG A 459 -0.98 -2.97 13.02
CA ARG A 459 -2.21 -2.48 13.62
C ARG A 459 -3.20 -3.60 13.90
N ALA A 460 -3.41 -4.53 12.97
CA ALA A 460 -4.24 -5.72 13.18
C ALA A 460 -3.75 -6.56 14.37
N ALA A 461 -2.44 -6.58 14.61
CA ALA A 461 -1.81 -7.20 15.77
C ALA A 461 -1.80 -6.33 17.04
N GLY A 462 -2.48 -5.18 17.05
CA GLY A 462 -2.55 -4.27 18.20
C GLY A 462 -1.31 -3.39 18.40
N LEU A 463 -0.45 -3.27 17.38
CA LEU A 463 0.73 -2.43 17.39
C LEU A 463 0.48 -1.18 16.54
N VAL A 464 0.77 0.00 17.07
CA VAL A 464 0.58 1.28 16.38
C VAL A 464 1.94 1.86 15.99
N CYS A 465 2.19 1.90 14.70
CA CYS A 465 3.32 2.60 14.08
C CYS A 465 2.82 3.30 12.79
N ARG A 466 3.65 4.17 12.26
CA ARG A 466 3.39 4.87 10.99
C ARG A 466 4.35 4.36 9.92
N PRO A 467 4.03 4.49 8.64
CA PRO A 467 4.94 4.12 7.55
C PRO A 467 6.32 4.77 7.70
N ARG A 468 6.37 6.02 8.16
CA ARG A 468 7.63 6.72 8.44
C ARG A 468 8.49 6.01 9.50
N ASP A 469 7.88 5.43 10.52
CA ASP A 469 8.60 4.75 11.59
C ASP A 469 9.32 3.50 11.03
N VAL A 470 8.70 2.77 10.07
CA VAL A 470 9.35 1.67 9.33
C VAL A 470 10.53 2.18 8.50
N PHE A 471 10.41 3.36 7.88
CA PHE A 471 11.48 3.98 7.10
C PHE A 471 12.68 4.40 7.95
N VAL A 472 12.44 4.97 9.12
CA VAL A 472 13.48 5.49 10.00
C VAL A 472 14.16 4.34 10.76
N GLU A 473 13.38 3.45 11.34
CA GLU A 473 13.89 2.40 12.22
C GLU A 473 14.40 1.17 11.47
N GLN A 474 13.82 0.85 10.33
CA GLN A 474 14.22 -0.16 9.34
C GLN A 474 14.33 -1.59 9.85
N THR A 475 14.77 -1.81 11.08
CA THR A 475 14.95 -3.13 11.67
C THR A 475 13.85 -3.41 12.69
N VAL A 476 13.53 -4.69 12.87
CA VAL A 476 12.52 -5.12 13.84
C VAL A 476 12.84 -4.61 15.25
N SER A 477 14.10 -4.72 15.69
CA SER A 477 14.51 -4.31 17.04
C SER A 477 14.35 -2.81 17.28
N ARG A 478 14.68 -1.97 16.28
CA ARG A 478 14.53 -0.52 16.39
C ARG A 478 13.08 -0.10 16.28
N LEU A 479 12.32 -0.70 15.35
CA LEU A 479 10.89 -0.44 15.20
C LEU A 479 10.12 -0.82 16.47
N ALA A 480 10.43 -1.96 17.08
CA ALA A 480 9.83 -2.40 18.34
C ALA A 480 10.03 -1.40 19.49
N ALA A 481 11.12 -0.62 19.48
CA ALA A 481 11.40 0.38 20.51
C ALA A 481 10.50 1.64 20.40
N VAL A 482 9.97 1.94 19.21
CA VAL A 482 9.15 3.14 18.96
C VAL A 482 7.67 2.82 18.77
N VAL A 483 7.33 1.57 18.45
CA VAL A 483 5.96 1.10 18.31
C VAL A 483 5.22 1.25 19.64
N LYS A 484 4.02 1.79 19.56
CA LYS A 484 3.11 1.85 20.70
C LYS A 484 2.21 0.62 20.68
N VAL A 485 2.18 -0.12 21.76
CA VAL A 485 1.08 -1.08 21.99
C VAL A 485 -0.17 -0.22 22.23
N ALA A 486 -1.24 -0.47 21.49
CA ALA A 486 -2.49 0.27 21.61
C ALA A 486 -2.93 0.32 23.08
N GLY A 487 -2.55 1.38 23.77
CA GLY A 487 -2.78 1.58 25.21
C GLY A 487 -4.08 2.34 25.42
N GLY A 488 -5.11 1.60 25.67
CA GLY A 488 -6.39 2.16 26.01
C GLY A 488 -7.49 1.18 25.62
N GLN A 489 -7.81 0.27 26.51
CA GLN A 489 -8.63 -0.90 26.29
C GLN A 489 -8.08 -1.76 25.13
N VAL A 490 -7.23 -2.71 25.47
CA VAL A 490 -7.35 -4.04 24.88
C VAL A 490 -8.85 -4.29 24.92
N GLY A 491 -9.55 -4.13 23.83
CA GLY A 491 -10.84 -4.74 23.62
C GLY A 491 -10.55 -6.16 24.06
N ALA A 492 -11.25 -6.62 25.12
CA ALA A 492 -10.95 -7.92 25.72
C ALA A 492 -10.65 -8.85 24.56
N VAL A 493 -9.47 -9.48 24.58
CA VAL A 493 -9.10 -10.47 23.55
C VAL A 493 -10.37 -11.26 23.36
N ASP A 494 -10.97 -11.21 22.18
CA ASP A 494 -12.20 -11.94 21.94
C ASP A 494 -11.85 -13.39 22.11
N LEU A 495 -12.09 -13.90 23.33
CA LEU A 495 -11.83 -15.29 23.70
C LEU A 495 -12.78 -16.22 22.96
N GLY A 496 -13.58 -15.65 22.04
CA GLY A 496 -14.60 -16.38 21.30
C GLY A 496 -15.61 -17.03 22.21
N VAL A 497 -15.91 -16.41 23.37
CA VAL A 497 -16.83 -16.94 24.41
C VAL A 497 -18.22 -16.39 24.18
N GLY A 498 -19.23 -17.23 24.31
CA GLY A 498 -20.63 -16.82 24.17
C GLY A 498 -21.36 -17.51 23.02
N PRO A 499 -22.54 -16.98 22.64
CA PRO A 499 -23.35 -17.55 21.57
C PRO A 499 -22.68 -17.36 20.21
N VAL A 500 -22.70 -18.39 19.39
CA VAL A 500 -22.12 -18.43 18.04
C VAL A 500 -23.24 -18.49 17.00
N VAL A 501 -23.09 -17.68 15.95
CA VAL A 501 -23.97 -17.78 14.78
C VAL A 501 -23.53 -18.96 13.92
N ALA A 502 -24.49 -19.87 13.62
CA ALA A 502 -24.20 -21.04 12.80
C ALA A 502 -23.66 -20.65 11.41
N THR A 503 -22.49 -21.15 11.07
CA THR A 503 -21.89 -21.02 9.74
C THR A 503 -22.70 -21.83 8.69
N PRO A 504 -22.53 -21.56 7.38
CA PRO A 504 -23.23 -22.31 6.34
C PRO A 504 -23.02 -23.83 6.44
N ILE A 505 -21.81 -24.29 6.76
CA ILE A 505 -21.51 -25.72 6.89
C ILE A 505 -22.21 -26.35 8.13
N MET A 506 -22.31 -25.59 9.23
CA MET A 506 -23.03 -26.02 10.41
C MET A 506 -24.54 -26.17 10.14
N ARG A 507 -25.12 -25.22 9.39
CA ARG A 507 -26.53 -25.29 8.95
C ARG A 507 -26.77 -26.45 7.99
N TRP A 508 -25.83 -26.73 7.10
CA TRP A 508 -25.89 -27.85 6.18
C TRP A 508 -25.87 -29.16 6.98
N LEU A 509 -24.95 -29.31 7.94
CA LEU A 509 -24.84 -30.53 8.77
C LEU A 509 -26.11 -30.77 9.61
N HIS A 510 -26.71 -29.70 10.14
CA HIS A 510 -27.99 -29.78 10.85
C HIS A 510 -29.11 -30.37 9.99
N GLY A 511 -29.09 -30.16 8.67
CA GLY A 511 -30.06 -30.70 7.70
C GLY A 511 -29.74 -32.13 7.24
N VAL A 512 -28.66 -32.74 7.68
CA VAL A 512 -28.28 -34.12 7.31
C VAL A 512 -28.92 -35.13 8.27
N ASP A 513 -29.67 -36.06 7.73
CA ASP A 513 -30.25 -37.14 8.53
C ASP A 513 -29.18 -38.14 8.99
N GLY A 514 -29.16 -38.47 10.29
CA GLY A 514 -28.29 -39.48 10.88
C GLY A 514 -27.44 -38.98 12.04
N PRO A 515 -26.64 -39.86 12.66
CA PRO A 515 -25.77 -39.47 13.78
C PRO A 515 -24.62 -38.60 13.27
N ILE A 516 -24.46 -37.42 13.87
CA ILE A 516 -23.40 -36.47 13.53
C ILE A 516 -22.19 -36.55 14.48
N ASP A 517 -22.30 -37.22 15.60
CA ASP A 517 -21.30 -37.20 16.69
C ASP A 517 -19.91 -37.69 16.27
N GLU A 518 -19.84 -38.54 15.25
CA GLU A 518 -18.57 -39.06 14.74
C GLU A 518 -18.08 -38.34 13.48
N PHE A 519 -18.72 -37.24 13.05
CA PHE A 519 -18.28 -36.45 11.90
C PHE A 519 -17.01 -35.65 12.21
N ASN A 520 -15.86 -36.23 11.90
CA ASN A 520 -14.58 -35.71 12.35
C ASN A 520 -13.50 -35.69 11.26
N GLN A 521 -12.43 -34.95 11.57
CA GLN A 521 -11.14 -35.02 10.88
C GLN A 521 -10.10 -35.53 11.89
N THR A 522 -9.17 -36.34 11.41
CA THR A 522 -8.10 -36.93 12.24
C THR A 522 -6.74 -36.64 11.64
N LEU A 523 -5.82 -36.18 12.48
CA LEU A 523 -4.43 -35.92 12.12
C LEU A 523 -3.49 -36.63 13.10
N VAL A 524 -2.42 -37.22 12.59
CA VAL A 524 -1.38 -37.86 13.40
C VAL A 524 -0.10 -37.04 13.33
N LEU A 525 0.43 -36.68 14.50
CA LEU A 525 1.66 -35.94 14.68
C LEU A 525 2.76 -36.83 15.24
N GLN A 526 3.99 -36.61 14.82
CA GLN A 526 5.16 -37.25 15.43
C GLN A 526 5.75 -36.28 16.45
N ALA A 527 5.69 -36.65 17.71
CA ALA A 527 6.31 -35.84 18.76
C ALA A 527 7.82 -36.08 18.86
N PRO A 528 8.58 -35.09 19.36
CA PRO A 528 10.01 -35.25 19.63
C PRO A 528 10.29 -36.39 20.64
N ALA A 529 11.51 -36.92 20.58
CA ALA A 529 11.92 -37.97 21.54
C ALA A 529 11.95 -37.40 22.97
N GLY A 530 11.42 -38.20 23.93
CA GLY A 530 11.42 -37.84 25.35
C GLY A 530 10.18 -37.10 25.82
N VAL A 531 9.21 -36.84 24.94
CA VAL A 531 7.91 -36.26 25.29
C VAL A 531 7.10 -37.30 26.04
N GLY A 532 6.47 -36.90 27.16
CA GLY A 532 5.54 -37.72 27.92
C GLY A 532 4.11 -37.23 27.82
N GLU A 533 3.20 -37.98 28.41
CA GLU A 533 1.77 -37.67 28.44
C GLU A 533 1.47 -36.33 29.16
N ALA A 534 2.28 -35.97 30.17
CA ALA A 534 2.08 -34.76 30.94
C ALA A 534 2.32 -33.50 30.08
N GLU A 535 3.38 -33.51 29.27
CA GLU A 535 3.72 -32.43 28.32
C GLU A 535 2.65 -32.30 27.23
N VAL A 536 2.18 -33.45 26.69
CA VAL A 536 1.08 -33.48 25.71
C VAL A 536 -0.18 -32.82 26.28
N ARG A 537 -0.54 -33.11 27.52
CA ARG A 537 -1.71 -32.53 28.18
C ARG A 537 -1.55 -31.02 28.38
N THR A 538 -0.36 -30.56 28.75
CA THR A 538 -0.10 -29.13 28.94
C THR A 538 -0.26 -28.36 27.63
N VAL A 539 0.34 -28.85 26.54
CA VAL A 539 0.24 -28.24 25.21
C VAL A 539 -1.21 -28.25 24.71
N LEU A 540 -1.91 -29.37 24.85
CA LEU A 540 -3.31 -29.45 24.44
C LEU A 540 -4.24 -28.55 25.28
N GLN A 541 -3.94 -28.33 26.57
CA GLN A 541 -4.72 -27.37 27.37
C GLN A 541 -4.58 -25.96 26.83
N ALA A 542 -3.36 -25.55 26.50
CA ALA A 542 -3.11 -24.21 25.88
C ALA A 542 -3.90 -24.04 24.56
N VAL A 543 -3.90 -25.09 23.72
CA VAL A 543 -4.65 -25.09 22.45
C VAL A 543 -6.17 -25.06 22.70
N LEU A 544 -6.67 -25.84 23.64
CA LEU A 544 -8.09 -25.84 24.04
C LEU A 544 -8.53 -24.48 24.57
N ASP A 545 -7.70 -23.82 25.37
CA ASP A 545 -8.01 -22.51 25.95
C ASP A 545 -7.95 -21.38 24.91
N ARG A 546 -7.06 -21.50 23.93
CA ARG A 546 -6.89 -20.55 22.82
C ARG A 546 -8.04 -20.61 21.82
N HIS A 547 -8.45 -21.81 21.40
CA HIS A 547 -9.41 -22.01 20.31
C HIS A 547 -10.81 -22.29 20.83
N GLY A 548 -11.69 -21.30 20.85
CA GLY A 548 -13.05 -21.39 21.36
C GLY A 548 -13.88 -22.49 20.70
N THR A 549 -13.74 -22.72 19.40
CA THR A 549 -14.48 -23.74 18.65
C THR A 549 -14.19 -25.15 19.12
N LEU A 550 -13.02 -25.43 19.71
CA LEU A 550 -12.70 -26.74 20.31
C LEU A 550 -13.49 -27.03 21.59
N ARG A 551 -14.12 -25.99 22.17
CA ARG A 551 -15.00 -26.08 23.35
C ARG A 551 -16.47 -25.85 22.99
N LEU A 552 -16.81 -25.71 21.69
CA LEU A 552 -18.17 -25.45 21.22
C LEU A 552 -19.16 -26.48 21.75
N ARG A 553 -20.27 -26.02 22.29
CA ARG A 553 -21.44 -26.84 22.66
C ARG A 553 -22.55 -26.63 21.66
N VAL A 554 -23.20 -27.74 21.31
CA VAL A 554 -24.30 -27.76 20.34
C VAL A 554 -25.51 -28.33 21.03
N GLU A 555 -26.48 -27.51 21.35
CA GLU A 555 -27.71 -27.94 22.04
C GLU A 555 -28.90 -27.74 21.08
N ASP A 556 -29.93 -28.59 21.22
CA ASP A 556 -31.20 -28.41 20.52
C ASP A 556 -31.90 -27.16 21.12
N ASP A 557 -32.31 -26.21 20.28
CA ASP A 557 -32.98 -24.99 20.70
C ASP A 557 -34.47 -25.18 21.00
N GLY A 558 -34.98 -26.40 20.88
CA GLY A 558 -36.39 -26.80 21.11
C GLY A 558 -37.35 -26.29 20.03
N ALA A 559 -36.87 -25.57 19.00
CA ALA A 559 -37.62 -25.08 17.87
C ALA A 559 -37.23 -25.79 16.54
N GLY A 560 -36.42 -26.84 16.64
CA GLY A 560 -35.89 -27.59 15.50
C GLY A 560 -34.64 -26.98 14.92
N GLY A 561 -33.87 -26.20 15.68
CA GLY A 561 -32.59 -25.62 15.37
C GLY A 561 -31.51 -25.93 16.38
N TRP A 562 -30.29 -25.41 16.18
CA TRP A 562 -29.18 -25.53 17.14
C TRP A 562 -28.89 -24.22 17.85
N SER A 563 -28.75 -24.28 19.16
CA SER A 563 -28.11 -23.28 20.00
C SER A 563 -26.62 -23.60 20.10
N LEU A 564 -25.79 -22.71 19.64
CA LEU A 564 -24.34 -22.86 19.62
C LEU A 564 -23.72 -21.93 20.65
N MET A 565 -22.94 -22.50 21.59
CA MET A 565 -22.33 -21.76 22.70
C MET A 565 -20.88 -22.17 22.89
N VAL A 566 -19.99 -21.20 22.99
CA VAL A 566 -18.58 -21.41 23.39
C VAL A 566 -18.41 -21.04 24.84
N PRO A 567 -18.08 -22.01 25.72
CA PRO A 567 -17.80 -21.76 27.13
C PRO A 567 -16.45 -21.07 27.35
N GLU A 568 -16.23 -20.54 28.55
CA GLU A 568 -14.97 -19.93 28.99
C GLU A 568 -13.76 -20.89 28.84
N PRO A 569 -12.52 -20.35 28.61
CA PRO A 569 -11.30 -21.14 28.73
C PRO A 569 -11.22 -21.89 30.05
N GLY A 570 -10.61 -23.09 30.04
CA GLY A 570 -10.57 -23.98 31.20
C GLY A 570 -11.82 -24.81 31.43
N SER A 571 -12.91 -24.58 30.71
CA SER A 571 -14.16 -25.36 30.84
C SER A 571 -14.06 -26.80 30.33
N LEU A 572 -13.06 -27.12 29.51
CA LEU A 572 -12.75 -28.46 29.00
C LEU A 572 -11.30 -28.79 29.36
N PRO A 573 -11.09 -29.62 30.43
CA PRO A 573 -9.74 -30.03 30.81
C PRO A 573 -9.12 -30.99 29.77
N ALA A 574 -7.87 -30.78 29.40
CA ALA A 574 -7.17 -31.64 28.44
C ALA A 574 -7.07 -33.09 28.95
N VAL A 575 -7.02 -33.29 30.26
CA VAL A 575 -7.00 -34.62 30.87
C VAL A 575 -8.23 -35.45 30.48
N ASP A 576 -9.36 -34.81 30.26
CA ASP A 576 -10.60 -35.49 29.85
C ASP A 576 -10.64 -35.78 28.35
N CYS A 577 -9.77 -35.14 27.58
CA CYS A 577 -9.67 -35.28 26.12
C CYS A 577 -8.62 -36.30 25.68
N VAL A 578 -7.55 -36.51 26.47
CA VAL A 578 -6.40 -37.35 26.13
C VAL A 578 -6.61 -38.78 26.65
N SER A 579 -6.38 -39.78 25.81
CA SER A 579 -6.24 -41.19 26.16
C SER A 579 -4.86 -41.68 25.74
N THR A 580 -4.29 -42.62 26.50
CA THR A 580 -2.96 -43.19 26.22
C THR A 580 -3.09 -44.62 25.73
N ALA A 581 -2.29 -44.96 24.71
CA ALA A 581 -2.17 -46.31 24.15
C ALA A 581 -0.69 -46.63 23.93
N ALA A 582 -0.35 -47.92 23.81
CA ALA A 582 1.01 -48.33 23.44
C ALA A 582 1.35 -47.85 22.00
N ALA A 583 0.45 -48.08 21.06
CA ALA A 583 0.56 -47.66 19.67
C ALA A 583 -0.83 -47.26 19.10
N LEU A 584 -0.82 -46.49 18.01
CA LEU A 584 -2.06 -46.18 17.28
C LEU A 584 -2.54 -47.42 16.52
N SER A 585 -3.83 -47.69 16.60
CA SER A 585 -4.53 -48.72 15.82
C SER A 585 -5.92 -48.21 15.43
N ASP A 586 -6.52 -48.84 14.42
CA ASP A 586 -7.89 -48.51 14.01
C ASP A 586 -8.89 -48.63 15.16
N GLU A 587 -8.68 -49.59 16.05
CA GLU A 587 -9.52 -49.82 17.23
C GLU A 587 -9.40 -48.66 18.25
N THR A 588 -8.15 -48.21 18.54
CA THR A 588 -7.92 -47.09 19.46
C THR A 588 -8.44 -45.77 18.93
N LEU A 589 -8.30 -45.55 17.63
CA LEU A 589 -8.83 -44.35 16.95
C LEU A 589 -10.36 -44.38 16.92
N ALA A 590 -10.97 -45.52 16.60
CA ALA A 590 -12.43 -45.67 16.60
C ALA A 590 -13.01 -45.46 18.00
N ALA A 591 -12.38 -46.03 19.04
CA ALA A 591 -12.80 -45.84 20.44
C ALA A 591 -12.67 -44.37 20.89
N ALA A 592 -11.68 -43.62 20.41
CA ALA A 592 -11.56 -42.21 20.72
C ALA A 592 -12.60 -41.37 19.96
N ARG A 593 -12.85 -41.70 18.68
CA ARG A 593 -13.84 -41.03 17.83
C ARG A 593 -15.26 -41.15 18.40
N SER A 594 -15.66 -42.36 18.86
CA SER A 594 -16.98 -42.58 19.44
C SER A 594 -17.23 -41.84 20.77
N ARG A 595 -16.22 -41.19 21.32
CA ARG A 595 -16.31 -40.35 22.52
C ARG A 595 -16.38 -38.84 22.21
N LEU A 596 -16.40 -38.41 20.95
CA LEU A 596 -16.77 -37.05 20.58
C LEU A 596 -18.23 -36.83 21.00
N ASN A 597 -18.50 -35.62 21.50
CA ASN A 597 -19.85 -35.29 21.95
C ASN A 597 -20.07 -33.78 21.87
N PRO A 598 -20.57 -33.27 20.73
CA PRO A 598 -20.84 -31.84 20.54
C PRO A 598 -21.80 -31.27 21.59
N ALA A 599 -22.79 -32.03 22.04
CA ALA A 599 -23.74 -31.58 23.05
C ALA A 599 -23.08 -31.37 24.44
N ALA A 600 -22.08 -32.17 24.78
CA ALA A 600 -21.29 -31.98 25.99
C ALA A 600 -20.12 -31.01 25.82
N GLY A 601 -19.89 -30.44 24.61
CA GLY A 601 -18.77 -29.58 24.28
C GLY A 601 -17.45 -30.33 24.08
N VAL A 602 -17.50 -31.63 23.83
CA VAL A 602 -16.30 -32.46 23.59
C VAL A 602 -16.04 -32.52 22.07
N MET A 603 -15.43 -31.49 21.55
CA MET A 603 -15.10 -31.37 20.13
C MET A 603 -13.75 -31.98 19.76
N LEU A 604 -12.88 -32.26 20.74
CA LEU A 604 -11.54 -32.81 20.54
C LEU A 604 -11.35 -34.09 21.39
N ARG A 605 -10.77 -35.10 20.78
CA ARG A 605 -10.16 -36.26 21.43
C ARG A 605 -8.73 -36.41 20.93
N ALA A 606 -7.86 -36.86 21.81
CA ALA A 606 -6.48 -37.14 21.48
C ALA A 606 -6.07 -38.54 21.97
N VAL A 607 -5.26 -39.23 21.19
CA VAL A 607 -4.64 -40.50 21.56
C VAL A 607 -3.13 -40.32 21.56
N TRP A 608 -2.52 -40.44 22.72
CA TRP A 608 -1.08 -40.45 22.89
C TRP A 608 -0.56 -41.90 22.83
N ALA A 609 0.22 -42.20 21.79
CA ALA A 609 0.87 -43.49 21.58
C ALA A 609 2.29 -43.46 22.14
N ALA A 610 2.47 -43.96 23.38
CA ALA A 610 3.69 -43.77 24.15
C ALA A 610 4.92 -44.49 23.54
N ASP A 611 4.73 -45.66 22.94
CA ASP A 611 5.84 -46.46 22.39
C ASP A 611 6.36 -45.92 21.06
N THR A 612 5.50 -45.20 20.32
CA THR A 612 5.82 -44.63 19.00
C THR A 612 6.02 -43.12 19.00
N ASN A 613 5.80 -42.46 20.15
CA ASN A 613 5.78 -40.99 20.27
C ASN A 613 4.86 -40.31 19.26
N GLN A 614 3.68 -40.90 19.03
CA GLN A 614 2.70 -40.35 18.09
C GLN A 614 1.50 -39.80 18.86
N LEU A 615 1.03 -38.64 18.42
CA LEU A 615 -0.19 -38.01 18.93
C LEU A 615 -1.23 -37.96 17.81
N ALA A 616 -2.33 -38.66 17.97
CA ALA A 616 -3.47 -38.52 17.08
C ALA A 616 -4.45 -37.49 17.66
N LEU A 617 -4.76 -36.45 16.87
CA LEU A 617 -5.80 -35.47 17.16
C LEU A 617 -7.03 -35.79 16.33
N ILE A 618 -8.17 -36.00 17.01
CA ILE A 618 -9.46 -36.32 16.39
C ILE A 618 -10.41 -35.18 16.76
N ILE A 619 -10.79 -34.35 15.79
CA ILE A 619 -11.57 -33.16 16.04
C ILE A 619 -12.86 -33.21 15.24
N HIS A 620 -13.97 -32.91 15.90
CA HIS A 620 -15.27 -32.82 15.24
C HIS A 620 -15.28 -31.76 14.14
N HIS A 621 -15.84 -32.05 12.99
CA HIS A 621 -15.76 -31.17 11.81
C HIS A 621 -16.58 -29.86 11.97
N LEU A 622 -17.43 -29.73 12.98
CA LEU A 622 -18.02 -28.43 13.36
C LEU A 622 -16.99 -27.44 13.93
N ALA A 623 -15.88 -27.96 14.46
CA ALA A 623 -14.84 -27.15 15.10
C ALA A 623 -13.63 -26.87 14.20
N VAL A 624 -13.43 -27.65 13.14
CA VAL A 624 -12.26 -27.55 12.26
C VAL A 624 -12.61 -27.78 10.79
N ASP A 625 -11.82 -27.19 9.93
CA ASP A 625 -11.77 -27.41 8.48
C ASP A 625 -10.31 -27.53 8.00
N GLY A 626 -10.09 -27.58 6.68
CA GLY A 626 -8.75 -27.71 6.12
C GLY A 626 -7.83 -26.52 6.41
N VAL A 627 -8.36 -25.32 6.64
CA VAL A 627 -7.60 -24.12 7.02
C VAL A 627 -7.29 -24.13 8.50
N SER A 628 -8.27 -24.51 9.33
CA SER A 628 -8.13 -24.60 10.78
C SER A 628 -6.97 -25.50 11.20
N TRP A 629 -6.71 -26.59 10.47
CA TRP A 629 -5.59 -27.49 10.77
C TRP A 629 -4.22 -26.82 10.67
N ARG A 630 -4.03 -25.89 9.73
CA ARG A 630 -2.76 -25.15 9.62
C ARG A 630 -2.52 -24.29 10.85
N ILE A 631 -3.56 -23.58 11.30
CA ILE A 631 -3.52 -22.72 12.49
C ILE A 631 -3.29 -23.56 13.74
N LEU A 632 -4.04 -24.66 13.90
CA LEU A 632 -3.89 -25.54 15.08
C LEU A 632 -2.50 -26.18 15.17
N LEU A 633 -1.90 -26.59 14.03
CA LEU A 633 -0.56 -27.15 14.02
C LEU A 633 0.50 -26.13 14.41
N GLU A 634 0.36 -24.89 13.93
CA GLU A 634 1.22 -23.79 14.28
C GLU A 634 1.13 -23.48 15.78
N ASP A 635 -0.07 -23.36 16.32
CA ASP A 635 -0.30 -23.11 17.75
C ASP A 635 0.14 -24.29 18.65
N VAL A 636 0.03 -25.55 18.20
CA VAL A 636 0.62 -26.71 18.89
C VAL A 636 2.15 -26.56 18.96
N ASN A 637 2.81 -26.16 17.87
CA ASN A 637 4.26 -25.95 17.83
C ASN A 637 4.69 -24.78 18.73
N ILE A 638 3.92 -23.68 18.73
CA ILE A 638 4.16 -22.52 19.59
C ILE A 638 4.03 -22.90 21.06
N ALA A 639 2.91 -23.54 21.43
CA ALA A 639 2.68 -24.01 22.80
C ALA A 639 3.78 -24.98 23.26
N TRP A 640 4.25 -25.83 22.35
CA TRP A 640 5.37 -26.72 22.61
C TRP A 640 6.68 -25.96 22.89
N ALA A 641 7.01 -24.97 22.05
CA ALA A 641 8.20 -24.15 22.23
C ALA A 641 8.15 -23.35 23.53
N GLN A 642 6.99 -22.78 23.90
CA GLN A 642 6.78 -22.06 25.16
C GLN A 642 6.93 -23.00 26.37
N HIS A 643 6.35 -24.20 26.29
CA HIS A 643 6.51 -25.22 27.34
C HIS A 643 7.98 -25.58 27.58
N LEU A 644 8.77 -25.78 26.51
CA LEU A 644 10.21 -26.04 26.62
C LEU A 644 10.98 -24.86 27.21
N ALA A 645 10.52 -23.65 26.99
CA ALA A 645 11.09 -22.42 27.57
C ALA A 645 10.66 -22.15 29.01
N GLY A 646 9.77 -23.01 29.59
CA GLY A 646 9.27 -22.85 30.96
C GLY A 646 8.21 -21.76 31.13
N GLN A 647 7.56 -21.40 30.03
CA GLN A 647 6.46 -20.42 29.99
C GLN A 647 5.10 -21.06 30.08
#